data_3a9bb6d655bb0f4045577ad5da887892
#
_entry.id   3a9bb6d655bb0f4045577ad5da887892
#
_cell.length_a   1.000
_cell.length_b   1.000
_cell.length_c   1.000
_cell.angle_alpha   90.00
_cell.angle_beta   90.00
_cell.angle_gamma   90.00
#
_symmetry.space_group_name_H-M   'P 1'
#
loop_
_entity.id
_entity.type
_entity.pdbx_description
1 polymer ?
#
loop_
_entity_poly.entity_id
_entity_poly.type
_entity_poly.pdbx_seq_one_letter_code
_entity_poly.pdbx_strand_id
1 'polypeptide(L)'
;MKIAIIYNQNSQAVINLFGVPNLERYGLQTIDMIIEALAVGGHQVKAFEGDKNIIHALEEYMPTVISGERAGLVFNLSYGIQGRDRYTHIPGILEMLGIPYVGSSPVTHAIALDKVLTKMILLQNGLPTPKFVILETAEFSLPLENSLTYPLIVKPKDGAVSFGINVVNNDQELREGVTRIYKKFNVPTLVEEYIEGREINVGLLGNDPVTAFPPVEIVFKEGAQIYTCEDKLNLSGRNIETICPAPLDPATTEKIKELAVNAFKVLGCFDSARVDFRIDTKGNPYILEVNSMASLRSNGSYVYAAKTMGLDYKALVNRFIEVASQRYFGFQAAEDSSLRLRDNPMTTAFIELTQNRDRIEEELRGWTNMPSWTSDPVGIGAVVKKLEHRFLEMELKPVPEYSSRPSTWTWQTEAGFKDGTLLVASIDIPREGGGGYPIPFRRNPEWLFGEGIASSRAGIACILQALNALQSVNRLKDTRLGIFICADEGRGMRYSSKYLRRVASQSSQVIVLHPGFRSGKVVDQRRGSRKFSILVEGGCQRIGSHWSNGDLMSWFLKRAEKIGSLSHPQERMTVAVQDIHSERYSMLLPHRIRAIVYVTFLNSELADQAENVLTELFDPGQEDLDEFMVHVEKLEERPPLNRSDMSNQLISKLRTLSEDWGLPFGVEAGLLPSAAGEVSTDIPVVCGLGPASRDMYTPHESIHRSELLQKTLLLTLLLCGE
;
A
#
# COMPACT_ATOMS: atom_id res chain seq x y z
N MET A 1 0.90 9.24 -8.63
CA MET A 1 -0.59 9.19 -8.62
C MET A 1 -1.17 10.47 -9.20
N LYS A 2 -2.50 10.52 -9.50
CA LYS A 2 -3.18 11.77 -9.82
C LYS A 2 -3.43 12.57 -8.54
N ILE A 3 -3.08 13.86 -8.55
CA ILE A 3 -3.33 14.79 -7.44
C ILE A 3 -4.09 15.99 -7.97
N ALA A 4 -5.24 16.28 -7.38
CA ALA A 4 -5.97 17.52 -7.61
C ALA A 4 -5.66 18.52 -6.49
N ILE A 5 -5.20 19.71 -6.82
CA ILE A 5 -5.06 20.81 -5.86
C ILE A 5 -6.33 21.66 -5.93
N ILE A 6 -7.01 21.83 -4.81
CA ILE A 6 -8.20 22.70 -4.73
C ILE A 6 -7.86 23.96 -3.96
N TYR A 7 -8.10 25.12 -4.54
CA TYR A 7 -7.85 26.43 -3.96
C TYR A 7 -8.97 27.41 -4.29
N ASN A 8 -8.96 28.60 -3.71
CA ASN A 8 -9.91 29.67 -4.01
C ASN A 8 -9.19 30.97 -4.36
N GLN A 9 -9.54 31.54 -5.52
CA GLN A 9 -9.14 32.89 -5.95
C GLN A 9 -10.36 33.75 -6.23
N ASN A 10 -11.39 33.17 -6.83
CA ASN A 10 -12.58 33.89 -7.25
C ASN A 10 -13.72 33.71 -6.24
N SER A 11 -13.98 34.74 -5.42
CA SER A 11 -15.08 34.75 -4.47
C SER A 11 -16.46 34.89 -5.10
N GLN A 12 -16.57 35.13 -6.41
CA GLN A 12 -17.83 35.29 -7.12
C GLN A 12 -18.33 34.05 -7.83
N ALA A 13 -17.57 32.98 -7.85
CA ALA A 13 -17.92 31.71 -8.50
C ALA A 13 -18.93 30.87 -7.70
N VAL A 14 -19.98 31.50 -7.21
CA VAL A 14 -21.12 30.94 -6.47
C VAL A 14 -22.43 31.27 -7.18
N ILE A 15 -23.52 30.60 -6.80
CA ILE A 15 -24.85 30.93 -7.33
C ILE A 15 -25.33 32.23 -6.74
N ASN A 16 -25.21 32.40 -5.39
CA ASN A 16 -25.60 33.59 -4.67
C ASN A 16 -24.61 33.88 -3.54
N LEU A 17 -24.36 35.14 -3.25
CA LEU A 17 -23.56 35.62 -2.11
C LEU A 17 -24.48 36.01 -0.97
N PHE A 18 -24.81 35.07 -0.07
CA PHE A 18 -25.59 35.33 1.15
C PHE A 18 -24.71 35.43 2.41
N GLY A 19 -23.52 34.91 2.38
CA GLY A 19 -22.59 34.95 3.49
C GLY A 19 -21.53 36.03 3.34
N VAL A 20 -20.80 36.28 4.43
CA VAL A 20 -19.62 37.17 4.38
C VAL A 20 -18.57 36.49 3.48
N PRO A 21 -18.08 37.17 2.42
CA PRO A 21 -17.04 36.62 1.56
C PRO A 21 -15.78 36.35 2.34
N ASN A 22 -15.15 35.20 2.07
CA ASN A 22 -13.86 34.85 2.65
C ASN A 22 -12.73 35.62 1.95
N LEU A 23 -11.90 36.30 2.76
CA LEU A 23 -10.71 37.00 2.26
C LEU A 23 -9.43 36.14 2.35
N GLU A 24 -9.51 34.98 3.00
CA GLU A 24 -8.38 34.07 3.14
C GLU A 24 -8.18 33.30 1.86
N ARG A 25 -6.97 33.39 1.31
CA ARG A 25 -6.57 32.67 0.11
C ARG A 25 -5.07 32.55 0.00
N TYR A 26 -4.61 31.53 -0.67
CA TYR A 26 -3.23 31.43 -1.10
C TYR A 26 -2.98 32.31 -2.33
N GLY A 27 -1.80 32.94 -2.38
CA GLY A 27 -1.33 33.60 -3.62
C GLY A 27 -1.01 32.55 -4.69
N LEU A 28 -1.21 32.88 -5.96
CA LEU A 28 -0.92 31.98 -7.10
C LEU A 28 0.52 31.46 -7.04
N GLN A 29 1.48 32.30 -6.67
CA GLN A 29 2.87 31.86 -6.52
C GLN A 29 3.04 30.66 -5.56
N THR A 30 2.30 30.64 -4.45
CA THR A 30 2.36 29.51 -3.51
C THR A 30 1.73 28.25 -4.15
N ILE A 31 0.64 28.41 -4.90
CA ILE A 31 0.02 27.29 -5.62
C ILE A 31 0.97 26.71 -6.64
N ASP A 32 1.63 27.56 -7.44
CA ASP A 32 2.62 27.13 -8.44
C ASP A 32 3.81 26.38 -7.79
N MET A 33 4.30 26.87 -6.64
CA MET A 33 5.36 26.19 -5.88
C MET A 33 4.94 24.79 -5.41
N ILE A 34 3.66 24.64 -4.98
CA ILE A 34 3.12 23.34 -4.56
C ILE A 34 2.97 22.41 -5.77
N ILE A 35 2.45 22.90 -6.90
CA ILE A 35 2.36 22.14 -8.16
C ILE A 35 3.74 21.62 -8.57
N GLU A 36 4.74 22.50 -8.59
CA GLU A 36 6.12 22.12 -8.94
C GLU A 36 6.67 21.07 -7.97
N ALA A 37 6.48 21.25 -6.67
CA ALA A 37 6.96 20.31 -5.65
C ALA A 37 6.36 18.90 -5.84
N LEU A 38 5.07 18.82 -6.09
CA LEU A 38 4.36 17.55 -6.33
C LEU A 38 4.72 16.92 -7.68
N ALA A 39 4.90 17.73 -8.73
CA ALA A 39 5.35 17.23 -10.03
C ALA A 39 6.78 16.63 -9.96
N VAL A 40 7.69 17.27 -9.22
CA VAL A 40 9.03 16.73 -8.94
C VAL A 40 8.95 15.43 -8.13
N GLY A 41 7.93 15.28 -7.26
CA GLY A 41 7.61 14.03 -6.56
C GLY A 41 7.04 12.93 -7.44
N GLY A 42 6.95 13.12 -8.76
CA GLY A 42 6.47 12.12 -9.71
C GLY A 42 4.94 11.99 -9.77
N HIS A 43 4.20 13.00 -9.29
CA HIS A 43 2.75 13.02 -9.34
C HIS A 43 2.22 13.71 -10.60
N GLN A 44 1.07 13.26 -11.10
CA GLN A 44 0.31 13.96 -12.12
C GLN A 44 -0.60 14.97 -11.41
N VAL A 45 -0.31 16.26 -11.56
CA VAL A 45 -0.94 17.33 -10.77
C VAL A 45 -1.80 18.21 -11.65
N LYS A 46 -3.01 18.56 -11.18
CA LYS A 46 -3.87 19.56 -11.77
C LYS A 46 -4.53 20.41 -10.69
N ALA A 47 -4.55 21.72 -10.87
CA ALA A 47 -5.18 22.65 -9.94
C ALA A 47 -6.58 23.04 -10.38
N PHE A 48 -7.48 23.22 -9.42
CA PHE A 48 -8.89 23.52 -9.63
C PHE A 48 -9.36 24.62 -8.68
N GLU A 49 -10.24 25.47 -9.16
CA GLU A 49 -10.98 26.40 -8.32
C GLU A 49 -12.02 25.64 -7.49
N GLY A 50 -12.04 25.86 -6.17
CA GLY A 50 -12.99 25.25 -5.25
C GLY A 50 -14.35 25.94 -5.26
N ASP A 51 -14.99 26.01 -6.40
CA ASP A 51 -16.26 26.69 -6.66
C ASP A 51 -17.41 25.72 -6.94
N LYS A 52 -18.55 26.24 -7.40
CA LYS A 52 -19.75 25.47 -7.72
C LYS A 52 -19.56 24.38 -8.79
N ASN A 53 -18.48 24.42 -9.58
CA ASN A 53 -18.19 23.48 -10.65
C ASN A 53 -17.21 22.39 -10.23
N ILE A 54 -16.71 22.41 -9.00
CA ILE A 54 -15.65 21.52 -8.53
C ILE A 54 -16.03 20.03 -8.66
N ILE A 55 -17.29 19.67 -8.41
CA ILE A 55 -17.74 18.27 -8.50
C ILE A 55 -17.51 17.74 -9.92
N HIS A 56 -17.99 18.45 -10.93
CA HIS A 56 -17.84 18.05 -12.32
C HIS A 56 -16.36 18.00 -12.75
N ALA A 57 -15.57 18.97 -12.34
CA ALA A 57 -14.13 19.00 -12.62
C ALA A 57 -13.37 17.80 -12.00
N LEU A 58 -13.79 17.35 -10.81
CA LEU A 58 -13.23 16.17 -10.17
C LEU A 58 -13.70 14.88 -10.83
N GLU A 59 -14.95 14.77 -11.25
CA GLU A 59 -15.48 13.63 -12.01
C GLU A 59 -14.70 13.39 -13.31
N GLU A 60 -14.32 14.44 -14.03
CA GLU A 60 -13.52 14.33 -15.25
C GLU A 60 -12.05 13.94 -14.99
N TYR A 61 -11.48 14.40 -13.87
CA TYR A 61 -10.04 14.24 -13.62
C TYR A 61 -9.70 13.02 -12.78
N MET A 62 -10.48 12.72 -11.74
CA MET A 62 -10.21 11.66 -10.79
C MET A 62 -10.64 10.30 -11.34
N PRO A 63 -9.89 9.21 -11.06
CA PRO A 63 -10.31 7.88 -11.45
C PRO A 63 -11.62 7.48 -10.75
N THR A 64 -12.57 6.96 -11.51
CA THR A 64 -13.83 6.46 -10.98
C THR A 64 -13.66 5.09 -10.32
N VAL A 65 -14.55 4.76 -9.38
CA VAL A 65 -14.59 3.43 -8.74
C VAL A 65 -14.77 2.31 -9.78
N ILE A 66 -15.54 2.57 -10.83
CA ILE A 66 -15.82 1.61 -11.90
C ILE A 66 -14.57 1.30 -12.74
N SER A 67 -13.63 2.24 -12.89
CA SER A 67 -12.38 2.00 -13.62
C SER A 67 -11.42 1.07 -12.91
N GLY A 68 -11.66 0.79 -11.62
CA GLY A 68 -10.77 -0.01 -10.77
C GLY A 68 -9.39 0.62 -10.57
N GLU A 69 -9.21 1.87 -10.99
CA GLU A 69 -7.99 2.62 -10.75
C GLU A 69 -7.90 3.06 -9.29
N ARG A 70 -6.69 3.22 -8.80
CA ARG A 70 -6.48 3.81 -7.48
C ARG A 70 -7.09 5.20 -7.47
N ALA A 71 -7.93 5.48 -6.49
CA ALA A 71 -8.42 6.83 -6.27
C ALA A 71 -7.24 7.80 -6.22
N GLY A 72 -7.33 8.90 -6.94
CA GLY A 72 -6.39 10.00 -6.79
C GLY A 72 -6.50 10.61 -5.40
N LEU A 73 -5.66 11.58 -5.09
CA LEU A 73 -5.69 12.29 -3.81
C LEU A 73 -5.89 13.78 -4.05
N VAL A 74 -6.72 14.41 -3.23
CA VAL A 74 -6.91 15.87 -3.27
C VAL A 74 -5.99 16.54 -2.26
N PHE A 75 -5.21 17.53 -2.69
CA PHE A 75 -4.51 18.46 -1.81
C PHE A 75 -5.40 19.69 -1.59
N ASN A 76 -6.11 19.70 -0.46
CA ASN A 76 -7.06 20.79 -0.16
C ASN A 76 -6.35 22.02 0.40
N LEU A 77 -6.35 23.11 -0.36
CA LEU A 77 -5.86 24.44 0.03
C LEU A 77 -6.99 25.48 0.07
N SER A 78 -8.23 25.03 -0.05
CA SER A 78 -9.41 25.89 -0.05
C SER A 78 -9.84 26.25 1.37
N TYR A 79 -9.86 27.53 1.67
CA TYR A 79 -10.49 28.08 2.88
C TYR A 79 -11.99 28.35 2.69
N GLY A 80 -12.57 27.91 1.58
CA GLY A 80 -13.95 28.17 1.21
C GLY A 80 -14.22 29.61 0.73
N ILE A 81 -15.38 29.82 0.12
CA ILE A 81 -15.73 31.10 -0.52
C ILE A 81 -16.48 32.01 0.43
N GLN A 82 -17.44 31.50 1.20
CA GLN A 82 -18.31 32.24 2.10
C GLN A 82 -18.86 31.39 3.23
N GLY A 83 -19.44 32.00 4.24
CA GLY A 83 -20.12 31.31 5.34
C GLY A 83 -19.23 31.08 6.57
N ARG A 84 -19.90 30.75 7.70
CA ARG A 84 -19.22 30.53 8.98
C ARG A 84 -18.36 29.25 8.95
N ASP A 85 -18.91 28.17 8.39
CA ASP A 85 -18.29 26.87 8.39
C ASP A 85 -17.55 26.58 7.06
N ARG A 86 -17.04 27.62 6.43
CA ARG A 86 -16.47 27.58 5.07
C ARG A 86 -15.34 26.58 4.86
N TYR A 87 -14.58 26.26 5.90
CA TYR A 87 -13.49 25.25 5.83
C TYR A 87 -14.01 23.82 5.63
N THR A 88 -15.30 23.59 5.90
CA THR A 88 -15.93 22.27 5.81
C THR A 88 -16.41 21.96 4.39
N HIS A 89 -16.57 22.96 3.52
CA HIS A 89 -17.26 22.79 2.22
C HIS A 89 -16.54 21.80 1.32
N ILE A 90 -15.24 22.00 1.07
CA ILE A 90 -14.48 21.11 0.19
C ILE A 90 -14.29 19.73 0.83
N PRO A 91 -13.84 19.57 2.08
CA PRO A 91 -13.78 18.26 2.72
C PRO A 91 -15.12 17.52 2.70
N GLY A 92 -16.25 18.19 2.95
CA GLY A 92 -17.57 17.57 2.91
C GLY A 92 -17.96 17.09 1.51
N ILE A 93 -17.65 17.84 0.46
CA ILE A 93 -17.82 17.41 -0.93
C ILE A 93 -16.96 16.18 -1.24
N LEU A 94 -15.69 16.18 -0.79
CA LEU A 94 -14.77 15.07 -1.04
C LEU A 94 -15.20 13.79 -0.32
N GLU A 95 -15.70 13.88 0.92
CA GLU A 95 -16.28 12.74 1.63
C GLU A 95 -17.53 12.20 0.92
N MET A 96 -18.42 13.08 0.47
CA MET A 96 -19.60 12.69 -0.31
C MET A 96 -19.24 11.99 -1.62
N LEU A 97 -18.16 12.42 -2.28
CA LEU A 97 -17.66 11.81 -3.53
C LEU A 97 -16.77 10.59 -3.30
N GLY A 98 -16.38 10.29 -2.07
CA GLY A 98 -15.46 9.20 -1.75
C GLY A 98 -14.03 9.43 -2.26
N ILE A 99 -13.59 10.68 -2.35
CA ILE A 99 -12.25 11.05 -2.83
C ILE A 99 -11.33 11.28 -1.63
N PRO A 100 -10.20 10.53 -1.51
CA PRO A 100 -9.18 10.78 -0.51
C PRO A 100 -8.59 12.19 -0.59
N TYR A 101 -8.29 12.81 0.55
CA TYR A 101 -7.76 14.16 0.59
C TYR A 101 -6.77 14.38 1.73
N VAL A 102 -5.92 15.40 1.60
CA VAL A 102 -5.01 15.87 2.64
C VAL A 102 -5.78 16.81 3.59
N GLY A 103 -5.61 16.58 4.89
CA GLY A 103 -6.15 17.43 5.93
C GLY A 103 -7.25 16.78 6.76
N SER A 104 -7.75 17.56 7.71
CA SER A 104 -8.73 17.14 8.71
C SER A 104 -10.15 17.00 8.14
N SER A 105 -11.02 16.28 8.87
CA SER A 105 -12.43 16.08 8.51
C SER A 105 -13.25 17.38 8.57
N PRO A 106 -14.43 17.43 7.93
CA PRO A 106 -15.33 18.57 8.03
C PRO A 106 -15.65 18.97 9.48
N VAL A 107 -15.89 17.96 10.35
CA VAL A 107 -16.20 18.20 11.78
C VAL A 107 -15.02 18.86 12.48
N THR A 108 -13.81 18.38 12.28
CA THR A 108 -12.59 18.95 12.86
C THR A 108 -12.38 20.39 12.39
N HIS A 109 -12.59 20.67 11.10
CA HIS A 109 -12.47 22.02 10.57
C HIS A 109 -13.51 22.97 11.15
N ALA A 110 -14.77 22.53 11.33
CA ALA A 110 -15.82 23.31 11.97
C ALA A 110 -15.45 23.65 13.43
N ILE A 111 -15.01 22.65 14.20
CA ILE A 111 -14.59 22.82 15.59
C ILE A 111 -13.39 23.78 15.70
N ALA A 112 -12.35 23.55 14.89
CA ALA A 112 -11.13 24.35 14.94
C ALA A 112 -11.36 25.82 14.53
N LEU A 113 -12.33 26.06 13.66
CA LEU A 113 -12.71 27.43 13.26
C LEU A 113 -13.51 28.17 14.35
N ASP A 114 -14.33 27.44 15.12
CA ASP A 114 -15.06 27.99 16.28
C ASP A 114 -14.16 27.98 17.53
N LYS A 115 -13.64 29.14 17.87
CA LYS A 115 -12.72 29.32 19.03
C LYS A 115 -13.34 28.89 20.36
N VAL A 116 -14.66 28.98 20.49
CA VAL A 116 -15.36 28.61 21.72
C VAL A 116 -15.45 27.10 21.84
N LEU A 117 -15.90 26.42 20.79
CA LEU A 117 -15.97 24.96 20.77
C LEU A 117 -14.58 24.36 20.98
N THR A 118 -13.55 24.89 20.29
CA THR A 118 -12.15 24.50 20.52
C THR A 118 -11.77 24.58 21.98
N LYS A 119 -12.00 25.77 22.63
CA LYS A 119 -11.64 25.95 24.03
C LYS A 119 -12.42 25.06 24.99
N MET A 120 -13.70 24.82 24.73
CA MET A 120 -14.52 23.91 25.55
C MET A 120 -13.98 22.49 25.50
N ILE A 121 -13.60 21.98 24.31
CA ILE A 121 -13.02 20.67 24.15
C ILE A 121 -11.64 20.58 24.82
N LEU A 122 -10.79 21.60 24.69
CA LEU A 122 -9.49 21.67 25.36
C LEU A 122 -9.67 21.58 26.89
N LEU A 123 -10.56 22.40 27.49
CA LEU A 123 -10.83 22.40 28.93
C LEU A 123 -11.37 21.04 29.40
N GLN A 124 -12.31 20.44 28.67
CA GLN A 124 -12.87 19.12 29.00
C GLN A 124 -11.78 18.01 29.04
N ASN A 125 -10.70 18.18 28.27
CA ASN A 125 -9.57 17.26 28.24
C ASN A 125 -8.38 17.73 29.11
N GLY A 126 -8.57 18.72 29.99
CA GLY A 126 -7.54 19.18 30.90
C GLY A 126 -6.40 19.97 30.25
N LEU A 127 -6.59 20.44 29.00
CA LEU A 127 -5.59 21.22 28.27
C LEU A 127 -5.73 22.71 28.60
N PRO A 128 -4.62 23.41 28.91
CA PRO A 128 -4.67 24.79 29.37
C PRO A 128 -5.03 25.77 28.25
N THR A 129 -6.04 26.58 28.46
CA THR A 129 -6.43 27.71 27.60
C THR A 129 -6.83 28.91 28.48
N PRO A 130 -6.70 30.17 28.02
CA PRO A 130 -7.12 31.31 28.79
C PRO A 130 -8.59 31.21 29.21
N LYS A 131 -8.93 31.69 30.42
CA LYS A 131 -10.32 31.80 30.85
C LYS A 131 -11.09 32.74 29.93
N PHE A 132 -12.34 32.42 29.67
CA PHE A 132 -13.14 33.14 28.69
C PHE A 132 -14.63 33.15 29.02
N VAL A 133 -15.33 34.12 28.42
CA VAL A 133 -16.79 34.18 28.35
C VAL A 133 -17.22 34.54 26.93
N ILE A 134 -18.48 34.21 26.61
CA ILE A 134 -19.10 34.57 25.33
C ILE A 134 -20.16 35.63 25.59
N LEU A 135 -20.13 36.69 24.80
CA LEU A 135 -21.16 37.74 24.79
C LEU A 135 -21.92 37.61 23.45
N GLU A 136 -23.18 37.17 23.56
CA GLU A 136 -24.03 36.91 22.39
C GLU A 136 -24.49 38.20 21.72
N THR A 137 -24.58 39.28 22.50
CA THR A 137 -25.05 40.61 22.04
C THR A 137 -24.11 41.71 22.50
N ALA A 138 -24.33 42.93 21.99
CA ALA A 138 -23.62 44.13 22.46
C ALA A 138 -24.09 44.61 23.84
N GLU A 139 -25.26 44.15 24.31
CA GLU A 139 -25.81 44.45 25.62
C GLU A 139 -25.48 43.31 26.59
N PHE A 140 -24.74 43.61 27.65
CA PHE A 140 -24.34 42.64 28.67
C PHE A 140 -24.16 43.31 30.03
N SER A 141 -24.25 42.49 31.07
CA SER A 141 -24.08 42.93 32.46
C SER A 141 -22.64 42.79 32.94
N LEU A 142 -22.21 43.61 33.87
CA LEU A 142 -20.93 43.51 34.56
C LEU A 142 -21.18 43.28 36.06
N PRO A 143 -20.29 42.58 36.79
CA PRO A 143 -19.06 41.92 36.27
C PRO A 143 -19.37 40.75 35.37
N LEU A 144 -18.41 40.41 34.50
CA LEU A 144 -18.51 39.21 33.66
C LEU A 144 -18.48 37.94 34.53
N GLU A 145 -19.16 36.90 34.06
CA GLU A 145 -19.04 35.56 34.64
C GLU A 145 -17.58 35.08 34.59
N ASN A 146 -17.25 34.02 35.36
CA ASN A 146 -15.92 33.41 35.44
C ASN A 146 -14.79 34.29 36.02
N SER A 147 -15.09 35.38 36.69
CA SER A 147 -14.11 36.26 37.39
C SER A 147 -12.91 36.62 36.51
N LEU A 148 -13.15 37.07 35.28
CA LEU A 148 -12.10 37.50 34.37
C LEU A 148 -11.44 38.78 34.91
N THR A 149 -10.13 38.89 34.79
CA THR A 149 -9.32 40.03 35.23
C THR A 149 -8.69 40.75 34.05
N TYR A 150 -8.72 42.08 34.09
CA TYR A 150 -8.05 42.91 33.08
C TYR A 150 -6.53 42.80 33.15
N PRO A 151 -5.83 42.88 32.01
CA PRO A 151 -6.35 43.16 30.66
C PRO A 151 -7.05 41.98 30.04
N LEU A 152 -8.05 42.23 29.16
CA LEU A 152 -8.81 41.23 28.44
C LEU A 152 -8.58 41.36 26.94
N ILE A 153 -8.76 40.27 26.20
CA ILE A 153 -8.85 40.28 24.75
C ILE A 153 -10.29 40.10 24.33
N VAL A 154 -10.72 40.94 23.39
CA VAL A 154 -12.01 40.81 22.70
C VAL A 154 -11.78 40.47 21.24
N LYS A 155 -12.48 39.45 20.75
CA LYS A 155 -12.35 38.96 19.36
C LYS A 155 -13.66 38.32 18.86
N PRO A 156 -13.95 38.30 17.55
CA PRO A 156 -15.08 37.57 17.03
C PRO A 156 -14.98 36.11 17.41
N LYS A 157 -16.10 35.46 17.77
CA LYS A 157 -16.18 34.02 18.04
C LYS A 157 -15.68 33.20 16.83
N ASP A 158 -16.17 33.56 15.64
CA ASP A 158 -15.88 32.90 14.36
C ASP A 158 -14.98 33.84 13.53
N GLY A 159 -13.75 33.45 13.29
CA GLY A 159 -12.86 34.28 12.50
C GLY A 159 -11.43 33.75 12.49
N ALA A 160 -10.78 33.92 11.37
CA ALA A 160 -9.38 33.62 11.22
C ALA A 160 -8.55 34.89 10.98
N VAL A 161 -7.22 34.74 10.89
CA VAL A 161 -6.26 35.81 10.56
C VAL A 161 -6.25 37.00 11.55
N SER A 162 -6.56 36.77 12.84
CA SER A 162 -6.51 37.82 13.89
C SER A 162 -7.35 39.07 13.58
N PHE A 163 -8.42 38.93 12.78
CA PHE A 163 -9.26 40.06 12.39
C PHE A 163 -10.18 40.49 13.55
N GLY A 164 -10.15 41.74 13.92
CA GLY A 164 -11.02 42.31 15.00
C GLY A 164 -10.54 42.04 16.43
N ILE A 165 -9.30 41.61 16.64
CA ILE A 165 -8.71 41.44 17.97
C ILE A 165 -8.36 42.79 18.61
N ASN A 166 -8.77 43.01 19.87
CA ASN A 166 -8.38 44.17 20.66
C ASN A 166 -8.10 43.77 22.11
N VAL A 167 -7.07 44.39 22.70
CA VAL A 167 -6.85 44.34 24.15
C VAL A 167 -7.63 45.46 24.79
N VAL A 168 -8.30 45.17 25.89
CA VAL A 168 -9.11 46.12 26.66
C VAL A 168 -8.69 46.07 28.13
N ASN A 169 -8.59 47.24 28.76
CA ASN A 169 -8.02 47.37 30.09
C ASN A 169 -9.06 47.79 31.17
N ASN A 170 -10.28 48.10 30.76
CA ASN A 170 -11.36 48.50 31.64
C ASN A 170 -12.73 48.23 31.01
N ASP A 171 -13.79 48.43 31.82
CA ASP A 171 -15.17 48.16 31.44
C ASP A 171 -15.66 49.01 30.25
N GLN A 172 -15.16 50.23 30.12
CA GLN A 172 -15.55 51.12 29.02
C GLN A 172 -14.96 50.57 27.70
N GLU A 173 -13.65 50.28 27.66
CA GLU A 173 -12.99 49.72 26.49
C GLU A 173 -13.60 48.37 26.09
N LEU A 174 -13.99 47.54 27.09
CA LEU A 174 -14.68 46.29 26.87
C LEU A 174 -16.01 46.51 26.14
N ARG A 175 -16.86 47.39 26.61
CA ARG A 175 -18.15 47.72 25.97
C ARG A 175 -17.96 48.26 24.54
N GLU A 176 -17.00 49.13 24.34
CA GLU A 176 -16.68 49.66 23.01
C GLU A 176 -16.18 48.57 22.07
N GLY A 177 -15.28 47.68 22.54
CA GLY A 177 -14.74 46.57 21.79
C GLY A 177 -15.80 45.56 21.35
N VAL A 178 -16.67 45.14 22.29
CA VAL A 178 -17.78 44.21 22.02
C VAL A 178 -18.78 44.84 21.04
N THR A 179 -19.16 46.10 21.26
CA THR A 179 -20.08 46.84 20.36
C THR A 179 -19.51 46.94 18.95
N ARG A 180 -18.22 47.19 18.81
CA ARG A 180 -17.53 47.28 17.51
C ARG A 180 -17.55 45.95 16.78
N ILE A 181 -17.27 44.83 17.48
CA ILE A 181 -17.30 43.47 16.90
C ILE A 181 -18.72 43.15 16.46
N TYR A 182 -19.71 43.34 17.32
CA TYR A 182 -21.10 43.04 17.00
C TYR A 182 -21.60 43.85 15.80
N LYS A 183 -21.36 45.17 15.77
CA LYS A 183 -21.78 46.06 14.66
C LYS A 183 -21.08 45.70 13.34
N LYS A 184 -19.81 45.31 13.39
CA LYS A 184 -19.01 45.06 12.17
C LYS A 184 -19.20 43.68 11.60
N PHE A 185 -19.36 42.67 12.46
CA PHE A 185 -19.34 41.25 12.04
C PHE A 185 -20.67 40.55 12.27
N ASN A 186 -21.55 41.10 13.10
CA ASN A 186 -22.83 40.49 13.48
C ASN A 186 -22.67 39.05 14.01
N VAL A 187 -21.64 38.82 14.86
CA VAL A 187 -21.33 37.54 15.49
C VAL A 187 -21.13 37.76 17.00
N PRO A 188 -21.28 36.70 17.82
CA PRO A 188 -20.92 36.73 19.23
C PRO A 188 -19.45 37.13 19.43
N THR A 189 -19.19 37.78 20.56
CA THR A 189 -17.84 38.21 20.96
C THR A 189 -17.27 37.25 21.99
N LEU A 190 -16.11 36.67 21.69
CA LEU A 190 -15.30 35.96 22.67
C LEU A 190 -14.45 36.96 23.44
N VAL A 191 -14.61 36.98 24.79
CA VAL A 191 -13.79 37.73 25.72
C VAL A 191 -12.96 36.79 26.56
N GLU A 192 -11.65 36.97 26.57
CA GLU A 192 -10.72 36.07 27.28
C GLU A 192 -9.63 36.88 28.03
N GLU A 193 -9.04 36.24 29.05
CA GLU A 193 -7.89 36.84 29.76
C GLU A 193 -6.72 37.02 28.78
N TYR A 194 -6.10 38.20 28.80
CA TYR A 194 -4.86 38.43 28.06
C TYR A 194 -3.69 37.83 28.81
N ILE A 195 -3.08 36.82 28.21
CA ILE A 195 -1.87 36.19 28.76
C ILE A 195 -0.66 37.02 28.34
N GLU A 196 -0.10 37.78 29.29
CA GLU A 196 1.13 38.54 29.08
C GLU A 196 2.32 37.59 28.99
N GLY A 197 3.14 37.71 27.93
CA GLY A 197 4.32 36.88 27.75
C GLY A 197 4.65 36.58 26.28
N ARG A 198 5.19 35.40 26.00
CA ARG A 198 5.76 35.03 24.71
C ARG A 198 4.72 34.35 23.82
N GLU A 199 4.77 34.60 22.52
CA GLU A 199 3.89 33.97 21.54
C GLU A 199 4.67 32.87 20.81
N ILE A 200 4.20 31.62 20.93
CA ILE A 200 4.86 30.44 20.41
C ILE A 200 3.86 29.65 19.54
N ASN A 201 4.30 29.14 18.42
CA ASN A 201 3.52 28.15 17.68
C ASN A 201 4.29 26.88 17.39
N VAL A 202 3.55 25.75 17.31
CA VAL A 202 4.07 24.42 17.07
C VAL A 202 3.36 23.83 15.87
N GLY A 203 4.12 23.51 14.82
CA GLY A 203 3.64 22.74 13.68
C GLY A 203 3.56 21.26 14.03
N LEU A 204 2.58 20.58 13.48
CA LEU A 204 2.33 19.14 13.65
C LEU A 204 2.17 18.49 12.28
N LEU A 205 2.74 17.31 12.09
CA LEU A 205 2.67 16.55 10.85
C LEU A 205 2.60 15.04 11.17
N GLY A 206 1.71 14.33 10.51
CA GLY A 206 1.50 12.90 10.74
C GLY A 206 0.16 12.60 11.41
N ASN A 207 -0.14 11.31 11.61
CA ASN A 207 -1.37 10.82 12.23
C ASN A 207 -1.10 9.94 13.46
N ASP A 208 -0.39 8.84 13.24
CA ASP A 208 0.05 7.93 14.29
C ASP A 208 1.38 7.32 13.85
N PRO A 209 2.47 7.83 14.43
CA PRO A 209 2.57 8.94 15.38
C PRO A 209 2.47 10.34 14.75
N VAL A 210 2.10 11.32 15.56
CA VAL A 210 2.13 12.74 15.22
C VAL A 210 3.49 13.33 15.57
N THR A 211 4.18 13.91 14.60
CA THR A 211 5.49 14.58 14.80
C THR A 211 5.27 16.08 15.10
N ALA A 212 5.73 16.54 16.25
CA ALA A 212 5.75 17.96 16.60
C ALA A 212 7.06 18.60 16.12
N PHE A 213 6.94 19.68 15.36
CA PHE A 213 8.08 20.48 14.92
C PHE A 213 8.69 21.29 16.07
N PRO A 214 9.92 21.79 15.93
CA PRO A 214 10.48 22.72 16.89
C PRO A 214 9.56 23.93 17.09
N PRO A 215 9.30 24.36 18.35
CA PRO A 215 8.51 25.54 18.60
C PRO A 215 9.10 26.79 17.93
N VAL A 216 8.23 27.63 17.41
CA VAL A 216 8.61 28.89 16.76
C VAL A 216 8.12 30.04 17.61
N GLU A 217 9.00 30.97 17.94
CA GLU A 217 8.65 32.21 18.65
C GLU A 217 8.42 33.36 17.68
N ILE A 218 7.35 34.12 17.92
CA ILE A 218 7.07 35.37 17.24
C ILE A 218 7.45 36.51 18.18
N VAL A 219 8.49 37.25 17.82
CA VAL A 219 9.05 38.33 18.66
C VAL A 219 8.64 39.69 18.11
N PHE A 220 7.97 40.46 18.95
CA PHE A 220 7.54 41.80 18.61
C PHE A 220 8.57 42.80 19.20
N LYS A 221 9.31 43.53 18.35
CA LYS A 221 10.30 44.51 18.81
C LYS A 221 9.72 45.81 19.25
N GLU A 222 8.51 46.14 18.76
CA GLU A 222 7.83 47.41 19.03
C GLU A 222 6.32 47.25 19.08
N GLY A 223 5.62 48.07 19.88
CA GLY A 223 4.18 48.14 19.94
C GLY A 223 3.50 47.05 20.74
N ALA A 224 2.21 46.79 20.47
CA ALA A 224 1.43 45.78 21.17
C ALA A 224 1.98 44.36 20.91
N GLN A 225 2.06 43.58 21.98
CA GLN A 225 2.58 42.20 21.94
C GLN A 225 1.53 41.21 21.41
N ILE A 226 0.90 41.52 20.27
CA ILE A 226 -0.13 40.72 19.62
C ILE A 226 0.14 40.68 18.11
N TYR A 227 0.01 39.50 17.51
CA TYR A 227 0.15 39.29 16.08
C TYR A 227 -1.16 39.63 15.36
N THR A 228 -1.22 40.83 14.79
CA THR A 228 -2.44 41.35 14.15
C THR A 228 -2.60 40.89 12.70
N CYS A 229 -3.78 41.16 12.12
CA CYS A 229 -4.02 40.87 10.69
C CYS A 229 -3.09 41.68 9.78
N GLU A 230 -2.87 42.95 10.11
CA GLU A 230 -1.97 43.87 9.39
C GLU A 230 -0.52 43.36 9.43
N ASP A 231 -0.10 42.75 10.55
CA ASP A 231 1.22 42.14 10.68
C ASP A 231 1.35 40.89 9.75
N LYS A 232 0.32 40.03 9.74
CA LYS A 232 0.25 38.84 8.90
C LYS A 232 0.27 39.17 7.40
N LEU A 233 -0.22 40.34 7.03
CA LEU A 233 -0.26 40.87 5.67
C LEU A 233 0.95 41.77 5.32
N ASN A 234 1.89 41.96 6.25
CA ASN A 234 3.01 42.93 6.14
C ASN A 234 2.56 44.39 5.86
N LEU A 235 1.39 44.78 6.37
CA LEU A 235 0.83 46.12 6.21
C LEU A 235 1.06 47.01 7.42
N SER A 236 1.43 46.44 8.57
CA SER A 236 1.63 47.19 9.83
C SER A 236 2.92 48.02 9.85
N GLY A 237 3.90 47.67 9.02
CA GLY A 237 5.24 48.25 9.06
C GLY A 237 6.06 47.91 10.32
N ARG A 238 5.53 47.05 11.21
CA ARG A 238 6.21 46.61 12.43
C ARG A 238 7.32 45.62 12.13
N ASN A 239 8.41 45.70 12.89
CA ASN A 239 9.48 44.74 12.81
C ASN A 239 9.18 43.52 13.68
N ILE A 240 8.76 42.43 13.04
CA ILE A 240 8.45 41.15 13.67
C ILE A 240 9.53 40.13 13.27
N GLU A 241 10.13 39.51 14.27
CA GLU A 241 11.14 38.49 14.10
C GLU A 241 10.56 37.12 14.43
N THR A 242 10.95 36.11 13.62
CA THR A 242 10.54 34.72 13.83
C THR A 242 11.78 33.90 14.17
N ILE A 243 11.81 33.24 15.33
CA ILE A 243 12.93 32.45 15.83
C ILE A 243 12.55 30.98 15.92
N CYS A 244 13.32 30.13 15.28
CA CYS A 244 13.15 28.67 15.35
C CYS A 244 14.51 27.95 15.41
N PRO A 245 14.77 27.08 16.38
CA PRO A 245 13.92 26.77 17.54
C PRO A 245 13.75 27.98 18.47
N ALA A 246 12.57 28.11 19.07
CA ALA A 246 12.32 29.12 20.13
C ALA A 246 13.32 28.91 21.29
N PRO A 247 13.94 29.97 21.85
CA PRO A 247 14.87 29.85 22.97
C PRO A 247 14.14 29.56 24.29
N LEU A 248 13.68 28.32 24.42
CA LEU A 248 13.00 27.76 25.58
C LEU A 248 13.93 26.72 26.23
N ASP A 249 13.77 26.51 27.53
CA ASP A 249 14.42 25.40 28.19
C ASP A 249 13.85 24.03 27.68
N PRO A 250 14.63 22.94 27.82
CA PRO A 250 14.19 21.64 27.30
C PRO A 250 12.86 21.13 27.88
N ALA A 251 12.61 21.36 29.16
CA ALA A 251 11.39 20.88 29.83
C ALA A 251 10.15 21.63 29.30
N THR A 252 10.23 22.93 29.16
CA THR A 252 9.17 23.75 28.56
C THR A 252 8.95 23.39 27.09
N THR A 253 10.03 23.15 26.35
CA THR A 253 9.96 22.71 24.92
C THR A 253 9.17 21.42 24.78
N GLU A 254 9.50 20.39 25.54
CA GLU A 254 8.79 19.10 25.46
C GLU A 254 7.34 19.22 25.95
N LYS A 255 7.10 19.97 27.04
CA LYS A 255 5.74 20.22 27.54
C LYS A 255 4.84 20.86 26.47
N ILE A 256 5.34 21.87 25.75
CA ILE A 256 4.55 22.55 24.69
C ILE A 256 4.28 21.62 23.53
N LYS A 257 5.27 20.82 23.11
CA LYS A 257 5.09 19.80 22.05
C LYS A 257 4.05 18.75 22.46
N GLU A 258 4.10 18.26 23.68
CA GLU A 258 3.13 17.30 24.21
C GLU A 258 1.72 17.90 24.24
N LEU A 259 1.56 19.14 24.71
CA LEU A 259 0.29 19.84 24.71
C LEU A 259 -0.25 20.04 23.27
N ALA A 260 0.63 20.35 22.30
CA ALA A 260 0.26 20.48 20.90
C ALA A 260 -0.23 19.16 20.31
N VAL A 261 0.48 18.06 20.56
CA VAL A 261 0.08 16.70 20.11
C VAL A 261 -1.26 16.29 20.75
N ASN A 262 -1.45 16.57 22.04
CA ASN A 262 -2.70 16.27 22.73
C ASN A 262 -3.86 17.11 22.17
N ALA A 263 -3.66 18.41 21.90
CA ALA A 263 -4.67 19.25 21.27
C ALA A 263 -5.06 18.74 19.87
N PHE A 264 -4.07 18.31 19.08
CA PHE A 264 -4.29 17.68 17.76
C PHE A 264 -5.20 16.46 17.87
N LYS A 265 -4.89 15.57 18.81
CA LYS A 265 -5.62 14.30 19.01
C LYS A 265 -7.05 14.54 19.51
N VAL A 266 -7.24 15.37 20.52
CA VAL A 266 -8.58 15.59 21.12
C VAL A 266 -9.53 16.33 20.19
N LEU A 267 -9.02 17.15 19.27
CA LEU A 267 -9.81 17.80 18.22
C LEU A 267 -10.04 16.93 16.99
N GLY A 268 -9.44 15.73 16.93
CA GLY A 268 -9.55 14.83 15.79
C GLY A 268 -8.90 15.37 14.52
N CYS A 269 -7.77 16.06 14.64
CA CYS A 269 -7.01 16.54 13.49
C CYS A 269 -6.37 15.40 12.74
N PHE A 270 -6.21 15.58 11.43
CA PHE A 270 -5.51 14.67 10.54
C PHE A 270 -4.45 15.38 9.73
N ASP A 271 -3.39 14.63 9.42
CA ASP A 271 -2.28 14.93 8.53
C ASP A 271 -1.43 16.11 9.00
N SER A 272 -2.00 17.26 9.32
CA SER A 272 -1.26 18.42 9.81
C SER A 272 -2.13 19.40 10.60
N ALA A 273 -1.49 20.13 11.50
CA ALA A 273 -2.07 21.29 12.16
C ALA A 273 -0.97 22.24 12.68
N ARG A 274 -1.36 23.42 13.13
CA ARG A 274 -0.51 24.32 13.91
C ARG A 274 -1.26 24.73 15.17
N VAL A 275 -0.61 24.59 16.32
CA VAL A 275 -1.15 25.02 17.61
C VAL A 275 -0.44 26.29 18.04
N ASP A 276 -1.20 27.33 18.33
CA ASP A 276 -0.69 28.63 18.74
C ASP A 276 -0.85 28.81 20.28
N PHE A 277 0.25 29.18 20.94
CA PHE A 277 0.38 29.25 22.38
C PHE A 277 0.77 30.67 22.83
N ARG A 278 0.40 31.00 24.07
CA ARG A 278 1.11 32.00 24.83
C ARG A 278 1.70 31.38 26.08
N ILE A 279 2.94 31.78 26.41
CA ILE A 279 3.63 31.40 27.64
C ILE A 279 3.62 32.59 28.53
N ASP A 280 3.04 32.48 29.74
CA ASP A 280 3.01 33.60 30.71
C ASP A 280 4.40 33.91 31.28
N THR A 281 4.53 34.97 32.05
CA THR A 281 5.79 35.37 32.70
C THR A 281 6.33 34.37 33.72
N LYS A 282 5.50 33.37 34.12
CA LYS A 282 5.87 32.27 35.04
C LYS A 282 6.26 30.99 34.28
N GLY A 283 6.21 31.00 32.95
CA GLY A 283 6.53 29.86 32.10
C GLY A 283 5.38 28.89 31.86
N ASN A 284 4.12 29.26 32.21
CA ASN A 284 2.97 28.38 31.94
C ASN A 284 2.46 28.59 30.52
N PRO A 285 2.32 27.52 29.70
CA PRO A 285 1.77 27.59 28.36
C PRO A 285 0.23 27.54 28.37
N TYR A 286 -0.40 28.35 27.50
CA TYR A 286 -1.83 28.37 27.25
C TYR A 286 -2.09 28.28 25.75
N ILE A 287 -2.95 27.33 25.33
CA ILE A 287 -3.38 27.17 23.96
C ILE A 287 -4.37 28.27 23.60
N LEU A 288 -4.05 29.03 22.54
CA LEU A 288 -4.93 30.09 22.05
C LEU A 288 -5.90 29.57 20.99
N GLU A 289 -5.37 28.86 20.00
CA GLU A 289 -6.14 28.29 18.89
C GLU A 289 -5.40 27.12 18.26
N VAL A 290 -6.14 26.26 17.52
CA VAL A 290 -5.62 25.17 16.71
C VAL A 290 -6.00 25.45 15.26
N ASN A 291 -5.01 25.58 14.41
CA ASN A 291 -5.18 25.78 12.97
C ASN A 291 -5.13 24.43 12.27
N SER A 292 -6.29 23.86 11.94
CA SER A 292 -6.43 22.57 11.27
C SER A 292 -6.00 22.57 9.79
N MET A 293 -5.72 23.75 9.23
CA MET A 293 -5.07 23.95 7.95
C MET A 293 -3.81 24.78 8.15
N ALA A 294 -2.67 24.13 8.32
CA ALA A 294 -1.39 24.82 8.49
C ALA A 294 -1.01 25.58 7.21
N SER A 295 -0.62 26.85 7.34
CA SER A 295 -0.25 27.67 6.20
C SER A 295 1.06 27.21 5.55
N LEU A 296 1.02 26.92 4.25
CA LEU A 296 2.17 26.54 3.43
C LEU A 296 2.81 27.72 2.69
N ARG A 297 2.60 28.95 3.14
CA ARG A 297 3.34 30.10 2.61
C ARG A 297 4.83 29.95 2.92
N SER A 298 5.70 30.20 1.94
CA SER A 298 7.15 29.95 2.05
C SER A 298 7.83 30.67 3.23
N ASN A 299 7.29 31.80 3.67
CA ASN A 299 7.74 32.57 4.82
C ASN A 299 6.95 32.31 6.11
N GLY A 300 6.05 31.32 6.11
CA GLY A 300 5.24 30.97 7.27
C GLY A 300 6.05 30.22 8.35
N SER A 301 5.66 30.40 9.61
CA SER A 301 6.31 29.72 10.76
C SER A 301 6.30 28.20 10.64
N TYR A 302 5.23 27.61 10.09
CA TYR A 302 5.14 26.16 9.85
C TYR A 302 6.21 25.65 8.89
N VAL A 303 6.39 26.33 7.74
CA VAL A 303 7.40 26.00 6.75
C VAL A 303 8.83 26.23 7.29
N TYR A 304 8.99 27.29 8.09
CA TYR A 304 10.27 27.59 8.73
C TYR A 304 10.67 26.51 9.75
N ALA A 305 9.72 26.05 10.59
CA ALA A 305 9.96 24.98 11.53
C ALA A 305 10.30 23.65 10.82
N ALA A 306 9.60 23.31 9.74
CA ALA A 306 9.88 22.13 8.92
C ALA A 306 11.29 22.19 8.33
N LYS A 307 11.70 23.34 7.80
CA LYS A 307 13.05 23.56 7.25
C LYS A 307 14.13 23.37 8.32
N THR A 308 13.89 23.82 9.55
CA THR A 308 14.80 23.64 10.69
C THR A 308 15.01 22.16 11.02
N MET A 309 14.02 21.32 10.75
CA MET A 309 14.12 19.85 10.88
C MET A 309 14.75 19.17 9.65
N GLY A 310 15.18 19.91 8.65
CA GLY A 310 15.79 19.37 7.42
C GLY A 310 14.79 19.07 6.30
N LEU A 311 13.49 19.35 6.47
CA LEU A 311 12.49 19.26 5.42
C LEU A 311 12.49 20.55 4.59
N ASP A 312 13.09 20.52 3.40
CA ASP A 312 12.91 21.62 2.46
C ASP A 312 11.44 21.72 1.99
N TYR A 313 11.10 22.78 1.29
CA TYR A 313 9.72 23.04 0.87
C TYR A 313 9.14 21.88 0.02
N LYS A 314 9.93 21.32 -0.90
CA LYS A 314 9.51 20.24 -1.79
C LYS A 314 9.30 18.94 -0.99
N ALA A 315 10.22 18.63 -0.09
CA ALA A 315 10.10 17.47 0.80
C ALA A 315 8.88 17.61 1.73
N LEU A 316 8.65 18.78 2.30
CA LEU A 316 7.49 19.04 3.16
C LEU A 316 6.17 18.81 2.40
N VAL A 317 6.01 19.38 1.20
CA VAL A 317 4.79 19.25 0.40
C VAL A 317 4.53 17.77 0.02
N ASN A 318 5.56 17.02 -0.40
CA ASN A 318 5.41 15.60 -0.68
C ASN A 318 5.08 14.79 0.58
N ARG A 319 5.63 15.18 1.74
CA ARG A 319 5.32 14.51 3.01
C ARG A 319 3.84 14.60 3.40
N PHE A 320 3.15 15.69 3.08
CA PHE A 320 1.68 15.76 3.25
C PHE A 320 0.96 14.69 2.44
N ILE A 321 1.39 14.44 1.19
CA ILE A 321 0.82 13.39 0.35
C ILE A 321 1.07 12.01 0.94
N GLU A 322 2.27 11.76 1.44
CA GLU A 322 2.63 10.48 2.06
C GLU A 322 1.78 10.21 3.30
N VAL A 323 1.66 11.19 4.21
CA VAL A 323 0.88 11.07 5.45
C VAL A 323 -0.60 10.80 5.15
N ALA A 324 -1.20 11.55 4.23
CA ALA A 324 -2.58 11.31 3.81
C ALA A 324 -2.75 9.97 3.09
N SER A 325 -1.78 9.58 2.24
CA SER A 325 -1.78 8.28 1.57
C SER A 325 -1.71 7.13 2.57
N GLN A 326 -0.93 7.24 3.63
CA GLN A 326 -0.89 6.25 4.72
C GLN A 326 -2.27 6.07 5.36
N ARG A 327 -2.95 7.16 5.66
CA ARG A 327 -4.28 7.14 6.28
C ARG A 327 -5.33 6.43 5.43
N TYR A 328 -5.34 6.68 4.11
CA TYR A 328 -6.36 6.12 3.22
C TYR A 328 -5.98 4.75 2.64
N PHE A 329 -4.70 4.46 2.50
CA PHE A 329 -4.22 3.27 1.77
C PHE A 329 -3.46 2.27 2.65
N GLY A 330 -3.37 2.52 3.96
CA GLY A 330 -2.90 1.55 4.96
C GLY A 330 -1.40 1.28 4.98
N PHE A 331 -0.57 2.20 4.48
CA PHE A 331 0.89 2.10 4.60
C PHE A 331 1.39 2.93 5.78
N GLN A 332 1.97 2.27 6.78
CA GLN A 332 2.74 2.92 7.83
C GLN A 332 4.23 2.83 7.47
N ALA A 333 4.87 3.97 7.26
CA ALA A 333 6.33 4.05 7.25
C ALA A 333 6.83 4.18 8.69
N ALA A 334 7.96 3.56 9.03
CA ALA A 334 8.55 3.68 10.35
C ALA A 334 8.98 5.13 10.65
N GLU A 335 8.75 5.59 11.88
CA GLU A 335 8.95 6.97 12.35
C GLU A 335 10.34 7.55 12.06
N ASP A 336 11.39 6.73 12.13
CA ASP A 336 12.79 7.18 11.98
C ASP A 336 13.24 7.42 10.54
N SER A 337 12.53 6.89 9.55
CA SER A 337 12.94 6.97 8.14
C SER A 337 12.64 8.32 7.50
N SER A 338 11.63 9.05 8.01
CA SER A 338 11.12 10.28 7.40
C SER A 338 12.07 11.48 7.49
N LEU A 339 12.98 11.49 8.46
CA LEU A 339 13.93 12.59 8.69
C LEU A 339 15.29 12.39 7.98
N ARG A 340 15.58 11.15 7.52
CA ARG A 340 16.83 10.78 6.84
C ARG A 340 16.64 10.42 5.37
N LEU A 341 15.62 10.95 4.72
CA LEU A 341 15.11 10.55 3.40
C LEU A 341 16.13 10.58 2.24
N ARG A 342 17.25 11.28 2.34
CA ARG A 342 18.16 11.44 1.20
C ARG A 342 19.34 10.45 1.15
N ASP A 343 19.67 9.77 2.26
CA ASP A 343 20.86 8.91 2.34
C ASP A 343 20.57 7.40 2.44
N ASN A 344 19.29 6.99 2.53
CA ASN A 344 18.94 5.57 2.67
C ASN A 344 18.35 5.01 1.36
N PRO A 345 19.05 4.11 0.66
CA PRO A 345 18.56 3.49 -0.58
C PRO A 345 17.19 2.77 -0.43
N MET A 346 16.94 2.12 0.72
CA MET A 346 15.67 1.45 1.00
C MET A 346 14.50 2.44 1.00
N THR A 347 14.68 3.59 1.64
CA THR A 347 13.65 4.64 1.70
C THR A 347 13.34 5.20 0.32
N THR A 348 14.36 5.45 -0.47
CA THR A 348 14.19 5.95 -1.84
C THR A 348 13.47 4.93 -2.72
N ALA A 349 13.87 3.65 -2.65
CA ALA A 349 13.21 2.57 -3.39
C ALA A 349 11.74 2.38 -2.95
N PHE A 350 11.45 2.48 -1.63
CA PHE A 350 10.09 2.41 -1.10
C PHE A 350 9.21 3.54 -1.65
N ILE A 351 9.70 4.78 -1.63
CA ILE A 351 8.98 5.94 -2.15
C ILE A 351 8.69 5.77 -3.64
N GLU A 352 9.70 5.39 -4.42
CA GLU A 352 9.56 5.20 -5.86
C GLU A 352 8.50 4.16 -6.21
N LEU A 353 8.52 2.99 -5.57
CA LEU A 353 7.54 1.93 -5.82
C LEU A 353 6.12 2.35 -5.41
N THR A 354 5.97 3.03 -4.28
CA THR A 354 4.65 3.49 -3.82
C THR A 354 4.06 4.56 -4.73
N GLN A 355 4.88 5.46 -5.24
CA GLN A 355 4.46 6.49 -6.21
C GLN A 355 4.13 5.90 -7.58
N ASN A 356 4.83 4.85 -8.00
CA ASN A 356 4.69 4.21 -9.31
C ASN A 356 3.77 2.98 -9.31
N ARG A 357 2.90 2.81 -8.33
CA ARG A 357 2.00 1.65 -8.22
C ARG A 357 1.21 1.37 -9.50
N ASP A 358 0.67 2.41 -10.13
CA ASP A 358 -0.12 2.26 -11.36
C ASP A 358 0.71 1.74 -12.52
N ARG A 359 2.02 2.06 -12.54
CA ARG A 359 2.98 1.51 -13.49
C ARG A 359 3.20 0.01 -13.31
N ILE A 360 3.19 -0.49 -12.06
CA ILE A 360 3.30 -1.92 -11.77
C ILE A 360 2.08 -2.68 -12.34
N GLU A 361 0.88 -2.15 -12.16
CA GLU A 361 -0.34 -2.74 -12.71
C GLU A 361 -0.38 -2.71 -14.25
N GLU A 362 0.09 -1.63 -14.87
CA GLU A 362 0.15 -1.52 -16.33
C GLU A 362 1.19 -2.49 -16.94
N GLU A 363 2.33 -2.66 -16.27
CA GLU A 363 3.31 -3.66 -16.69
C GLU A 363 2.74 -5.08 -16.57
N LEU A 364 2.07 -5.40 -15.46
CA LEU A 364 1.38 -6.68 -15.30
C LEU A 364 0.34 -6.92 -16.38
N ARG A 365 -0.46 -5.92 -16.74
CA ARG A 365 -1.39 -5.96 -17.86
C ARG A 365 -0.69 -6.29 -19.17
N GLY A 366 0.45 -5.66 -19.43
CA GLY A 366 1.27 -5.92 -20.62
C GLY A 366 1.77 -7.36 -20.70
N TRP A 367 2.04 -8.01 -19.56
CA TRP A 367 2.45 -9.42 -19.48
C TRP A 367 1.27 -10.37 -19.61
N THR A 368 0.10 -10.10 -19.04
CA THR A 368 -1.09 -10.95 -19.16
C THR A 368 -1.63 -11.05 -20.59
N ASN A 369 -1.37 -10.04 -21.42
CA ASN A 369 -1.75 -10.04 -22.83
C ASN A 369 -0.85 -10.93 -23.72
N MET A 370 0.19 -11.54 -23.17
CA MET A 370 1.09 -12.42 -23.90
C MET A 370 0.89 -13.87 -23.43
N PRO A 371 0.15 -14.72 -24.17
CA PRO A 371 -0.03 -16.12 -23.80
C PRO A 371 1.31 -16.87 -23.90
N SER A 372 1.53 -17.81 -22.99
CA SER A 372 2.67 -18.75 -23.02
C SER A 372 2.24 -20.06 -22.37
N TRP A 373 1.29 -20.72 -22.97
CA TRP A 373 0.82 -22.01 -22.49
C TRP A 373 1.96 -23.03 -22.53
N THR A 374 2.00 -23.95 -21.57
CA THR A 374 3.09 -24.97 -21.46
C THR A 374 3.27 -25.78 -22.75
N SER A 375 2.22 -25.94 -23.57
CA SER A 375 2.22 -26.61 -24.86
C SER A 375 2.56 -25.69 -26.06
N ASP A 376 2.75 -24.37 -25.83
CA ASP A 376 3.00 -23.39 -26.90
C ASP A 376 4.44 -22.86 -26.88
N PRO A 377 5.35 -23.47 -27.63
CA PRO A 377 6.76 -23.02 -27.71
C PRO A 377 6.90 -21.60 -28.30
N VAL A 378 5.98 -21.18 -29.16
CA VAL A 378 6.02 -19.86 -29.83
C VAL A 378 5.68 -18.78 -28.83
N GLY A 379 4.60 -18.94 -28.06
CA GLY A 379 4.22 -18.02 -27.00
C GLY A 379 5.27 -17.92 -25.90
N ILE A 380 5.82 -19.06 -25.46
CA ILE A 380 6.96 -19.10 -24.51
C ILE A 380 8.14 -18.31 -25.07
N GLY A 381 8.52 -18.54 -26.34
CA GLY A 381 9.62 -17.83 -26.99
C GLY A 381 9.41 -16.32 -27.07
N ALA A 382 8.19 -15.87 -27.30
CA ALA A 382 7.85 -14.44 -27.33
C ALA A 382 8.00 -13.78 -25.94
N VAL A 383 7.54 -14.45 -24.88
CA VAL A 383 7.69 -13.96 -23.50
C VAL A 383 9.17 -13.90 -23.10
N VAL A 384 9.93 -14.95 -23.39
CA VAL A 384 11.39 -14.99 -23.11
C VAL A 384 12.13 -13.86 -23.82
N LYS A 385 11.85 -13.65 -25.11
CA LYS A 385 12.50 -12.60 -25.89
C LYS A 385 12.25 -11.20 -25.28
N LYS A 386 11.02 -10.95 -24.80
CA LYS A 386 10.69 -9.69 -24.10
C LYS A 386 11.43 -9.58 -22.77
N LEU A 387 11.54 -10.67 -21.99
CA LEU A 387 12.31 -10.70 -20.75
C LEU A 387 13.80 -10.48 -21.01
N GLU A 388 14.39 -11.15 -21.99
CA GLU A 388 15.80 -10.95 -22.40
C GLU A 388 16.07 -9.47 -22.71
N HIS A 389 15.19 -8.82 -23.48
CA HIS A 389 15.32 -7.40 -23.78
C HIS A 389 15.29 -6.54 -22.52
N ARG A 390 14.32 -6.76 -21.62
CA ARG A 390 14.23 -6.02 -20.35
C ARG A 390 15.44 -6.24 -19.45
N PHE A 391 15.96 -7.46 -19.37
CA PHE A 391 17.14 -7.75 -18.55
C PHE A 391 18.43 -7.15 -19.15
N LEU A 392 18.54 -7.10 -20.46
CA LEU A 392 19.68 -6.44 -21.14
C LEU A 392 19.64 -4.91 -20.94
N GLU A 393 18.46 -4.28 -20.96
CA GLU A 393 18.30 -2.86 -20.62
C GLU A 393 18.76 -2.55 -19.19
N MET A 394 18.64 -3.51 -18.27
CA MET A 394 19.11 -3.43 -16.89
C MET A 394 20.57 -3.92 -16.71
N GLU A 395 21.28 -4.19 -17.80
CA GLU A 395 22.67 -4.68 -17.82
C GLU A 395 22.89 -6.05 -17.14
N LEU A 396 21.83 -6.87 -17.03
CA LEU A 396 21.94 -8.23 -16.53
C LEU A 396 22.61 -9.15 -17.56
N LYS A 397 23.44 -10.08 -17.09
CA LYS A 397 24.23 -11.01 -17.93
C LYS A 397 23.58 -12.41 -17.93
N PRO A 398 23.39 -13.05 -19.11
CA PRO A 398 22.92 -14.43 -19.14
C PRO A 398 24.00 -15.40 -18.63
N VAL A 399 23.55 -16.50 -18.00
CA VAL A 399 24.41 -17.58 -17.49
C VAL A 399 24.09 -18.89 -18.22
N PRO A 400 24.73 -19.14 -19.38
CA PRO A 400 24.38 -20.27 -20.25
C PRO A 400 24.56 -21.66 -19.61
N GLU A 401 25.53 -21.84 -18.74
CA GLU A 401 25.81 -23.12 -18.07
C GLU A 401 24.69 -23.61 -17.13
N TYR A 402 23.82 -22.69 -16.68
CA TYR A 402 22.64 -23.00 -15.90
C TYR A 402 21.33 -22.79 -16.66
N SER A 403 21.41 -22.74 -17.97
CA SER A 403 20.26 -22.62 -18.87
C SER A 403 20.10 -23.83 -19.72
N SER A 404 18.86 -24.25 -20.00
CA SER A 404 18.53 -25.34 -20.92
C SER A 404 17.32 -24.94 -21.75
N ARG A 405 17.59 -24.33 -22.91
CA ARG A 405 16.52 -23.97 -23.86
C ARG A 405 15.83 -25.20 -24.40
N PRO A 406 14.49 -25.21 -24.57
CA PRO A 406 13.57 -24.08 -24.34
C PRO A 406 12.92 -24.01 -22.95
N SER A 407 13.47 -24.66 -21.94
CA SER A 407 12.80 -24.83 -20.65
C SER A 407 13.33 -23.95 -19.52
N THR A 408 14.61 -23.52 -19.59
CA THR A 408 15.24 -22.73 -18.53
C THR A 408 16.16 -21.64 -19.04
N TRP A 409 16.17 -20.51 -18.32
CA TRP A 409 17.06 -19.38 -18.56
C TRP A 409 17.52 -18.84 -17.21
N THR A 410 18.79 -18.45 -17.12
CA THR A 410 19.39 -17.87 -15.92
C THR A 410 20.11 -16.58 -16.28
N TRP A 411 19.90 -15.55 -15.50
CA TRP A 411 20.59 -14.25 -15.58
C TRP A 411 21.19 -13.90 -14.23
N GLN A 412 22.16 -13.01 -14.25
CA GLN A 412 22.81 -12.48 -13.06
C GLN A 412 23.16 -10.99 -13.20
N THR A 413 23.30 -10.32 -12.08
CA THR A 413 23.82 -8.96 -12.00
C THR A 413 25.32 -8.93 -12.32
N GLU A 414 25.91 -7.74 -12.34
CA GLU A 414 27.34 -7.57 -12.54
C GLU A 414 28.18 -8.20 -11.41
N ALA A 415 27.70 -8.10 -10.17
CA ALA A 415 28.29 -8.73 -8.98
C ALA A 415 28.19 -10.29 -8.99
N GLY A 416 27.44 -10.86 -9.96
CA GLY A 416 27.15 -12.29 -10.01
C GLY A 416 26.05 -12.73 -9.05
N PHE A 417 25.86 -14.05 -8.86
CA PHE A 417 24.84 -14.58 -7.94
C PHE A 417 25.40 -15.57 -6.90
N LYS A 418 26.66 -15.97 -7.03
CA LYS A 418 27.28 -16.90 -6.08
C LYS A 418 27.32 -16.28 -4.68
N ASP A 419 26.90 -17.06 -3.68
CA ASP A 419 26.73 -16.61 -2.30
C ASP A 419 25.78 -15.42 -2.14
N GLY A 420 24.90 -15.19 -3.13
CA GLY A 420 23.88 -14.16 -3.16
C GLY A 420 22.47 -14.73 -3.20
N THR A 421 21.49 -13.92 -3.53
CA THR A 421 20.08 -14.27 -3.63
C THR A 421 19.73 -14.83 -5.01
N LEU A 422 18.97 -15.93 -5.06
CA LEU A 422 18.38 -16.47 -6.28
C LEU A 422 16.88 -16.22 -6.29
N LEU A 423 16.38 -15.49 -7.29
CA LEU A 423 14.95 -15.32 -7.58
C LEU A 423 14.50 -16.39 -8.57
N VAL A 424 13.38 -17.05 -8.27
CA VAL A 424 12.83 -18.11 -9.12
C VAL A 424 11.39 -17.78 -9.52
N ALA A 425 11.11 -17.83 -10.82
CA ALA A 425 9.76 -17.63 -11.36
C ALA A 425 9.49 -18.54 -12.57
N SER A 426 8.21 -18.83 -12.81
CA SER A 426 7.74 -19.55 -14.00
C SER A 426 7.15 -18.58 -15.01
N ILE A 427 7.31 -18.88 -16.30
CA ILE A 427 6.70 -18.13 -17.40
C ILE A 427 5.65 -18.93 -18.16
N ASP A 428 5.58 -20.24 -17.98
CA ASP A 428 4.53 -21.02 -18.61
C ASP A 428 3.22 -20.98 -17.82
N ILE A 429 2.13 -21.16 -18.55
CA ILE A 429 0.78 -21.23 -18.00
C ILE A 429 0.28 -22.63 -18.22
N PRO A 430 0.07 -23.42 -17.15
CA PRO A 430 -0.47 -24.76 -17.25
C PRO A 430 -1.93 -24.72 -17.71
N ARG A 431 -2.12 -24.83 -19.03
CA ARG A 431 -3.44 -24.93 -19.66
C ARG A 431 -3.41 -26.04 -20.68
N GLU A 432 -4.27 -27.04 -20.51
CA GLU A 432 -4.46 -28.10 -21.47
C GLU A 432 -5.42 -27.67 -22.60
N GLY A 433 -5.14 -28.04 -23.83
CA GLY A 433 -5.95 -27.71 -24.99
C GLY A 433 -5.54 -26.41 -25.67
N GLY A 434 -4.54 -26.47 -26.55
CA GLY A 434 -4.13 -25.33 -27.38
C GLY A 434 -5.27 -24.82 -28.27
N GLY A 435 -5.53 -23.51 -28.27
CA GLY A 435 -6.42 -22.88 -29.22
C GLY A 435 -7.60 -22.10 -28.64
N GLY A 436 -7.44 -21.43 -27.51
CA GLY A 436 -8.38 -20.42 -27.02
C GLY A 436 -7.79 -19.01 -27.13
N TYR A 437 -8.65 -17.99 -27.08
CA TYR A 437 -8.18 -16.63 -26.85
C TYR A 437 -7.67 -16.50 -25.42
N PRO A 438 -6.59 -15.71 -25.18
CA PRO A 438 -6.12 -15.42 -23.83
C PRO A 438 -7.20 -14.71 -23.02
N ILE A 439 -7.24 -14.98 -21.72
CA ILE A 439 -8.19 -14.35 -20.81
C ILE A 439 -7.77 -12.88 -20.64
N PRO A 440 -8.64 -11.92 -20.99
CA PRO A 440 -8.26 -10.52 -20.96
C PRO A 440 -8.03 -10.01 -19.54
N PHE A 441 -7.10 -9.08 -19.40
CA PHE A 441 -6.89 -8.39 -18.13
C PHE A 441 -8.15 -7.63 -17.71
N ARG A 442 -8.57 -7.83 -16.47
CA ARG A 442 -9.68 -7.13 -15.81
C ARG A 442 -9.27 -6.75 -14.40
N ARG A 443 -9.88 -5.72 -13.85
CA ARG A 443 -9.61 -5.26 -12.48
C ARG A 443 -10.88 -4.82 -11.78
N ASN A 444 -10.91 -4.99 -10.47
CA ASN A 444 -11.85 -4.38 -9.56
C ASN A 444 -11.08 -3.74 -8.39
N PRO A 445 -11.71 -3.12 -7.39
CA PRO A 445 -10.99 -2.48 -6.29
C PRO A 445 -10.03 -3.40 -5.52
N GLU A 446 -10.36 -4.69 -5.38
CA GLU A 446 -9.61 -5.65 -4.58
C GLU A 446 -8.77 -6.64 -5.41
N TRP A 447 -9.19 -6.98 -6.63
CA TRP A 447 -8.64 -8.10 -7.41
C TRP A 447 -8.27 -7.69 -8.84
N LEU A 448 -7.17 -8.27 -9.31
CA LEU A 448 -6.73 -8.22 -10.70
C LEU A 448 -6.89 -9.62 -11.31
N PHE A 449 -7.40 -9.68 -12.53
CA PHE A 449 -7.70 -10.92 -13.27
C PHE A 449 -6.97 -10.91 -14.61
N GLY A 450 -6.59 -12.06 -15.12
CA GLY A 450 -5.96 -12.19 -16.44
C GLY A 450 -5.31 -13.55 -16.64
N GLU A 451 -4.92 -13.84 -17.87
CA GLU A 451 -4.27 -15.11 -18.21
C GLU A 451 -2.95 -15.30 -17.47
N GLY A 452 -2.85 -16.36 -16.67
CA GLY A 452 -1.65 -16.68 -15.90
C GLY A 452 -1.23 -15.63 -14.88
N ILE A 453 -2.17 -14.77 -14.46
CA ILE A 453 -1.86 -13.59 -13.64
C ILE A 453 -1.21 -13.97 -12.30
N ALA A 454 -1.67 -15.05 -11.65
CA ALA A 454 -1.12 -15.54 -10.40
C ALA A 454 -0.01 -16.56 -10.61
N SER A 455 -0.27 -17.56 -11.46
CA SER A 455 0.64 -18.68 -11.68
C SER A 455 1.99 -18.27 -12.27
N SER A 456 2.05 -17.16 -13.00
CA SER A 456 3.23 -16.73 -13.76
C SER A 456 3.50 -15.22 -13.71
N ARG A 457 2.54 -14.38 -14.13
CA ARG A 457 2.79 -12.98 -14.51
C ARG A 457 3.10 -12.06 -13.35
N ALA A 458 2.44 -12.23 -12.21
CA ALA A 458 2.66 -11.38 -11.05
C ALA A 458 4.07 -11.55 -10.48
N GLY A 459 4.60 -12.77 -10.43
CA GLY A 459 5.98 -13.03 -10.01
C GLY A 459 6.99 -12.30 -10.89
N ILE A 460 6.80 -12.34 -12.21
CA ILE A 460 7.64 -11.62 -13.18
C ILE A 460 7.54 -10.09 -12.97
N ALA A 461 6.33 -9.56 -12.79
CA ALA A 461 6.14 -8.13 -12.54
C ALA A 461 6.83 -7.69 -11.24
N CYS A 462 6.72 -8.47 -10.16
CA CYS A 462 7.42 -8.20 -8.90
C CYS A 462 8.95 -8.16 -9.08
N ILE A 463 9.52 -9.13 -9.81
CA ILE A 463 10.97 -9.16 -10.10
C ILE A 463 11.38 -7.90 -10.86
N LEU A 464 10.73 -7.61 -11.99
CA LEU A 464 11.10 -6.48 -12.85
C LEU A 464 11.00 -5.14 -12.11
N GLN A 465 9.98 -4.96 -11.29
CA GLN A 465 9.82 -3.72 -10.52
C GLN A 465 10.84 -3.60 -9.37
N ALA A 466 11.18 -4.72 -8.72
CA ALA A 466 12.25 -4.73 -7.73
C ALA A 466 13.61 -4.39 -8.36
N LEU A 467 13.91 -4.92 -9.55
CA LEU A 467 15.14 -4.59 -10.30
C LEU A 467 15.17 -3.12 -10.73
N ASN A 468 14.06 -2.57 -11.24
CA ASN A 468 13.95 -1.15 -11.57
C ASN A 468 14.22 -0.26 -10.34
N ALA A 469 13.66 -0.61 -9.19
CA ALA A 469 13.88 0.13 -7.95
C ALA A 469 15.33 0.05 -7.47
N LEU A 470 15.98 -1.12 -7.56
CA LEU A 470 17.41 -1.27 -7.27
C LEU A 470 18.27 -0.46 -8.23
N GLN A 471 17.91 -0.38 -9.51
CA GLN A 471 18.62 0.40 -10.52
C GLN A 471 18.52 1.91 -10.23
N SER A 472 17.34 2.40 -9.84
CA SER A 472 17.11 3.83 -9.53
C SER A 472 17.90 4.31 -8.32
N VAL A 473 18.20 3.42 -7.38
CA VAL A 473 19.03 3.71 -6.20
C VAL A 473 20.51 3.31 -6.40
N ASN A 474 20.92 2.96 -7.64
CA ASN A 474 22.27 2.55 -8.02
C ASN A 474 22.81 1.34 -7.22
N ARG A 475 21.94 0.42 -6.78
CA ARG A 475 22.34 -0.79 -6.03
C ARG A 475 22.35 -2.06 -6.89
N LEU A 476 21.68 -2.05 -8.05
CA LEU A 476 21.50 -3.26 -8.86
C LEU A 476 22.82 -3.93 -9.26
N LYS A 477 23.82 -3.16 -9.65
CA LYS A 477 25.11 -3.68 -10.10
C LYS A 477 25.90 -4.36 -9.00
N ASP A 478 25.80 -3.85 -7.76
CA ASP A 478 26.54 -4.29 -6.60
C ASP A 478 25.84 -5.43 -5.84
N THR A 479 24.54 -5.64 -6.07
CA THR A 479 23.76 -6.70 -5.42
C THR A 479 24.08 -8.05 -6.06
N ARG A 480 24.45 -9.06 -5.25
CA ARG A 480 24.66 -10.45 -5.73
C ARG A 480 23.33 -11.13 -5.98
N LEU A 481 22.89 -11.13 -7.23
CA LEU A 481 21.55 -11.57 -7.58
C LEU A 481 21.54 -12.46 -8.83
N GLY A 482 20.88 -13.61 -8.70
CA GLY A 482 20.53 -14.50 -9.81
C GLY A 482 19.03 -14.52 -10.07
N ILE A 483 18.64 -14.70 -11.31
CA ILE A 483 17.25 -14.85 -11.72
C ILE A 483 17.14 -16.12 -12.54
N PHE A 484 16.38 -17.09 -12.02
CA PHE A 484 16.11 -18.36 -12.70
C PHE A 484 14.66 -18.37 -13.18
N ILE A 485 14.48 -18.52 -14.48
CA ILE A 485 13.17 -18.61 -15.14
C ILE A 485 12.97 -19.99 -15.71
N CYS A 486 11.85 -20.63 -15.41
CA CYS A 486 11.45 -21.91 -16.00
C CYS A 486 10.17 -21.78 -16.84
N ALA A 487 10.00 -22.71 -17.78
CA ALA A 487 8.85 -22.76 -18.69
C ALA A 487 8.27 -24.19 -18.82
N ASP A 488 8.38 -24.97 -17.78
CA ASP A 488 7.88 -26.36 -17.73
C ASP A 488 7.23 -26.69 -16.38
N GLU A 489 6.70 -25.68 -15.69
CA GLU A 489 5.97 -25.88 -14.43
C GLU A 489 4.73 -26.74 -14.66
N GLY A 490 4.00 -26.53 -15.76
CA GLY A 490 2.87 -27.36 -16.17
C GLY A 490 3.22 -28.79 -16.57
N ARG A 491 4.53 -29.13 -16.65
CA ARG A 491 5.06 -30.49 -16.88
C ARG A 491 5.85 -31.00 -15.67
N GLY A 492 5.52 -30.51 -14.47
CA GLY A 492 6.16 -30.95 -13.22
C GLY A 492 7.63 -30.62 -13.11
N MET A 493 8.12 -29.61 -13.83
CA MET A 493 9.53 -29.16 -13.83
C MET A 493 10.50 -30.28 -14.31
N ARG A 494 10.03 -31.17 -15.17
CA ARG A 494 10.78 -32.34 -15.64
C ARG A 494 12.16 -32.01 -16.21
N TYR A 495 12.29 -30.86 -16.87
CA TYR A 495 13.53 -30.45 -17.54
C TYR A 495 14.31 -29.42 -16.73
N SER A 496 13.62 -28.55 -15.99
CA SER A 496 14.22 -27.42 -15.27
C SER A 496 14.75 -27.80 -13.89
N SER A 497 14.18 -28.79 -13.21
CA SER A 497 14.52 -29.13 -11.81
C SER A 497 16.02 -29.34 -11.58
N LYS A 498 16.70 -30.08 -12.43
CA LYS A 498 18.14 -30.33 -12.29
C LYS A 498 19.02 -29.09 -12.40
N TYR A 499 18.60 -28.11 -13.23
CA TYR A 499 19.30 -26.84 -13.37
C TYR A 499 19.04 -25.95 -12.18
N LEU A 500 17.78 -25.89 -11.68
CA LEU A 500 17.43 -25.15 -10.48
C LEU A 500 18.22 -25.65 -9.27
N ARG A 501 18.30 -26.96 -9.04
CA ARG A 501 19.11 -27.53 -7.94
C ARG A 501 20.58 -27.09 -8.02
N ARG A 502 21.18 -27.09 -9.23
CA ARG A 502 22.57 -26.65 -9.43
C ARG A 502 22.79 -25.17 -9.20
N VAL A 503 21.87 -24.31 -9.64
CA VAL A 503 21.96 -22.86 -9.40
C VAL A 503 21.73 -22.55 -7.92
N ALA A 504 20.69 -23.13 -7.32
CA ALA A 504 20.36 -22.95 -5.92
C ALA A 504 21.51 -23.35 -5.00
N SER A 505 22.25 -24.44 -5.29
CA SER A 505 23.38 -24.87 -4.46
C SER A 505 24.57 -23.91 -4.43
N GLN A 506 24.57 -22.89 -5.27
CA GLN A 506 25.60 -21.84 -5.28
C GLN A 506 25.11 -20.50 -4.71
N SER A 507 23.86 -20.44 -4.30
CA SER A 507 23.22 -19.23 -3.75
C SER A 507 23.14 -19.34 -2.23
N SER A 508 23.21 -18.20 -1.55
CA SER A 508 23.07 -18.15 -0.07
C SER A 508 21.60 -18.29 0.35
N GLN A 509 20.65 -17.90 -0.49
CA GLN A 509 19.22 -18.02 -0.26
C GLN A 509 18.43 -18.04 -1.57
N VAL A 510 17.25 -18.63 -1.53
CA VAL A 510 16.35 -18.76 -2.68
C VAL A 510 14.97 -18.19 -2.37
N ILE A 511 14.46 -17.36 -3.28
CA ILE A 511 13.13 -16.76 -3.19
C ILE A 511 12.31 -17.18 -4.39
N VAL A 512 11.20 -17.87 -4.13
CA VAL A 512 10.30 -18.33 -5.18
C VAL A 512 9.07 -17.43 -5.26
N LEU A 513 8.88 -16.80 -6.42
CA LEU A 513 7.83 -15.83 -6.69
C LEU A 513 6.45 -16.47 -7.02
N HIS A 514 6.26 -17.73 -6.63
CA HIS A 514 4.96 -18.37 -6.72
C HIS A 514 4.00 -17.74 -5.70
N PRO A 515 2.69 -17.58 -5.99
CA PRO A 515 1.75 -16.90 -5.10
C PRO A 515 1.48 -17.65 -3.80
N GLY A 516 1.11 -16.90 -2.75
CA GLY A 516 0.44 -17.39 -1.55
C GLY A 516 -1.07 -17.51 -1.73
N PHE A 517 -1.78 -17.97 -0.68
CA PHE A 517 -3.25 -18.08 -0.68
C PHE A 517 -3.92 -16.99 0.15
N ARG A 518 -3.23 -16.49 1.18
CA ARG A 518 -3.75 -15.48 2.10
C ARG A 518 -2.92 -14.22 2.05
N SER A 519 -3.62 -13.11 2.14
CA SER A 519 -2.99 -11.79 2.14
C SER A 519 -1.98 -11.64 3.29
N GLY A 520 -0.85 -10.97 3.00
CA GLY A 520 0.21 -10.69 3.96
C GLY A 520 1.06 -11.90 4.37
N LYS A 521 0.95 -13.06 3.70
CA LYS A 521 1.69 -14.24 4.12
C LYS A 521 2.73 -14.71 3.09
N VAL A 522 3.81 -15.30 3.61
CA VAL A 522 4.78 -16.10 2.85
C VAL A 522 4.54 -17.58 3.13
N VAL A 523 5.09 -18.44 2.29
CA VAL A 523 4.87 -19.88 2.38
C VAL A 523 6.17 -20.59 2.74
N ASP A 524 6.17 -21.29 3.89
CA ASP A 524 7.31 -22.04 4.42
C ASP A 524 7.19 -23.56 4.23
N GLN A 525 6.01 -24.02 3.80
CA GLN A 525 5.73 -25.43 3.59
C GLN A 525 4.78 -25.61 2.40
N ARG A 526 5.09 -26.49 1.46
CA ARG A 526 4.21 -26.85 0.35
C ARG A 526 4.15 -28.35 0.16
N ARG A 527 2.99 -28.85 -0.26
CA ARG A 527 2.89 -30.27 -0.64
C ARG A 527 3.71 -30.53 -1.89
N GLY A 528 4.34 -31.68 -1.95
CA GLY A 528 4.82 -32.28 -3.19
C GLY A 528 3.67 -32.90 -3.98
N SER A 529 3.96 -33.37 -5.17
CA SER A 529 2.98 -34.07 -6.00
C SER A 529 3.61 -35.17 -6.83
N ARG A 530 2.83 -36.22 -7.08
CA ARG A 530 3.11 -37.27 -8.13
C ARG A 530 1.90 -37.36 -9.03
N LYS A 531 2.15 -37.55 -10.33
CA LYS A 531 1.12 -37.75 -11.34
C LYS A 531 1.37 -39.12 -12.03
N PHE A 532 0.35 -39.94 -12.03
CA PHE A 532 0.40 -41.26 -12.63
C PHE A 532 -0.54 -41.35 -13.81
N SER A 533 -0.13 -42.04 -14.86
CA SER A 533 -0.99 -42.50 -15.94
C SER A 533 -1.24 -43.99 -15.75
N ILE A 534 -2.50 -44.36 -15.66
CA ILE A 534 -2.94 -45.76 -15.64
C ILE A 534 -3.58 -46.01 -16.98
N LEU A 535 -2.97 -46.88 -17.78
CA LEU A 535 -3.48 -47.35 -19.07
C LEU A 535 -3.92 -48.78 -18.92
N VAL A 536 -5.17 -49.05 -19.27
CA VAL A 536 -5.73 -50.41 -19.27
C VAL A 536 -6.25 -50.70 -20.67
N GLU A 537 -5.77 -51.81 -21.27
CA GLU A 537 -6.16 -52.25 -22.60
C GLU A 537 -6.67 -53.70 -22.54
N GLY A 538 -7.79 -53.95 -23.21
CA GLY A 538 -8.43 -55.24 -23.28
C GLY A 538 -8.83 -55.62 -24.70
N GLY A 539 -9.35 -56.83 -24.89
CA GLY A 539 -9.84 -57.28 -26.18
C GLY A 539 -11.06 -56.48 -26.67
N CYS A 540 -11.17 -56.27 -27.98
CA CYS A 540 -12.31 -55.62 -28.61
C CYS A 540 -13.57 -56.48 -28.51
N GLN A 541 -14.61 -55.94 -27.85
CA GLN A 541 -15.87 -56.67 -27.64
C GLN A 541 -17.05 -55.88 -28.20
N ARG A 542 -17.97 -56.58 -28.90
CA ARG A 542 -19.16 -55.95 -29.49
C ARG A 542 -20.29 -55.85 -28.47
N ILE A 543 -21.05 -54.76 -28.51
CA ILE A 543 -22.28 -54.60 -27.72
C ILE A 543 -23.23 -55.75 -28.11
N GLY A 544 -23.72 -56.49 -27.12
CA GLY A 544 -24.63 -57.63 -27.30
C GLY A 544 -23.99 -59.01 -27.42
N SER A 545 -22.62 -59.13 -27.38
CA SER A 545 -21.96 -60.42 -27.24
C SER A 545 -22.12 -60.99 -25.80
N HIS A 546 -22.20 -62.32 -25.65
CA HIS A 546 -22.23 -62.96 -24.34
C HIS A 546 -20.86 -62.91 -23.65
N TRP A 547 -20.83 -62.62 -22.38
CA TRP A 547 -19.65 -62.42 -21.55
C TRP A 547 -19.49 -63.57 -20.56
N SER A 548 -18.30 -64.10 -20.45
CA SER A 548 -17.92 -64.98 -19.35
C SER A 548 -17.32 -64.23 -18.16
N ASN A 549 -16.65 -63.15 -18.40
CA ASN A 549 -15.93 -62.38 -17.37
C ASN A 549 -16.17 -60.87 -17.59
N GLY A 550 -16.34 -60.06 -16.57
CA GLY A 550 -16.76 -58.67 -16.60
C GLY A 550 -16.07 -57.76 -17.66
N ASP A 551 -16.76 -56.67 -18.06
CA ASP A 551 -16.19 -55.74 -19.03
C ASP A 551 -15.06 -54.87 -18.43
N LEU A 552 -14.17 -54.40 -19.31
CA LEU A 552 -13.01 -53.57 -18.94
C LEU A 552 -13.40 -52.35 -18.10
N MET A 553 -14.53 -51.69 -18.44
CA MET A 553 -15.00 -50.49 -17.73
C MET A 553 -15.41 -50.86 -16.30
N SER A 554 -16.17 -51.91 -16.10
CA SER A 554 -16.57 -52.37 -14.77
C SER A 554 -15.39 -52.82 -13.92
N TRP A 555 -14.41 -53.49 -14.54
CA TRP A 555 -13.15 -53.88 -13.90
C TRP A 555 -12.36 -52.65 -13.43
N PHE A 556 -12.21 -51.64 -14.30
CA PHE A 556 -11.51 -50.43 -14.02
C PHE A 556 -12.22 -49.62 -12.92
N LEU A 557 -13.55 -49.38 -13.01
CA LEU A 557 -14.32 -48.58 -12.06
C LEU A 557 -14.29 -49.17 -10.66
N LYS A 558 -14.37 -50.48 -10.48
CA LYS A 558 -14.25 -51.14 -9.17
C LYS A 558 -12.91 -50.86 -8.48
N ARG A 559 -11.84 -50.68 -9.25
CA ARG A 559 -10.51 -50.36 -8.75
C ARG A 559 -10.36 -48.86 -8.54
N ALA A 560 -10.86 -48.05 -9.46
CA ALA A 560 -10.81 -46.61 -9.38
C ALA A 560 -11.57 -46.05 -8.12
N GLU A 561 -12.66 -46.70 -7.73
CA GLU A 561 -13.40 -46.37 -6.49
C GLU A 561 -12.49 -46.43 -5.25
N LYS A 562 -11.52 -47.35 -5.22
CA LYS A 562 -10.62 -47.52 -4.08
C LYS A 562 -9.47 -46.51 -4.05
N ILE A 563 -9.21 -45.77 -5.13
CA ILE A 563 -8.11 -44.79 -5.20
C ILE A 563 -8.28 -43.72 -4.13
N GLY A 564 -9.49 -43.21 -3.93
CA GLY A 564 -9.78 -42.18 -2.91
C GLY A 564 -9.45 -42.63 -1.49
N SER A 565 -9.57 -43.94 -1.18
CA SER A 565 -9.24 -44.52 0.13
C SER A 565 -7.75 -44.49 0.48
N LEU A 566 -6.87 -44.27 -0.51
CA LEU A 566 -5.43 -44.11 -0.32
C LEU A 566 -5.07 -42.73 0.27
N SER A 567 -6.04 -41.84 0.38
CA SER A 567 -5.83 -40.52 0.99
C SER A 567 -5.67 -40.63 2.50
N HIS A 568 -4.69 -39.89 3.05
CA HIS A 568 -4.46 -39.74 4.48
C HIS A 568 -4.57 -38.25 4.87
N PRO A 569 -5.80 -37.72 5.11
CA PRO A 569 -6.01 -36.30 5.37
C PRO A 569 -5.26 -35.79 6.61
N GLN A 570 -5.15 -36.63 7.65
CA GLN A 570 -4.42 -36.29 8.89
C GLN A 570 -2.93 -36.04 8.64
N GLU A 571 -2.33 -36.80 7.71
CA GLU A 571 -0.94 -36.67 7.24
C GLU A 571 -0.81 -35.71 6.06
N ARG A 572 -1.88 -35.00 5.74
CA ARG A 572 -1.94 -34.04 4.62
C ARG A 572 -1.58 -34.65 3.26
N MET A 573 -1.92 -35.91 3.05
CA MET A 573 -1.82 -36.61 1.77
C MET A 573 -3.21 -36.78 1.15
N THR A 574 -3.33 -36.48 -0.14
CA THR A 574 -4.55 -36.71 -0.92
C THR A 574 -4.22 -37.44 -2.21
N VAL A 575 -5.06 -38.42 -2.56
CA VAL A 575 -4.99 -39.15 -3.81
C VAL A 575 -6.33 -38.99 -4.51
N ALA A 576 -6.32 -38.56 -5.76
CA ALA A 576 -7.53 -38.30 -6.52
C ALA A 576 -7.37 -38.68 -7.99
N VAL A 577 -8.44 -39.16 -8.59
CA VAL A 577 -8.52 -39.33 -10.03
C VAL A 577 -8.82 -37.96 -10.65
N GLN A 578 -7.95 -37.47 -11.51
CA GLN A 578 -8.07 -36.19 -12.19
C GLN A 578 -8.84 -36.33 -13.51
N ASP A 579 -8.60 -37.37 -14.25
CA ASP A 579 -9.21 -37.57 -15.55
C ASP A 579 -9.37 -39.05 -15.85
N ILE A 580 -10.44 -39.39 -16.58
CA ILE A 580 -10.66 -40.75 -17.14
C ILE A 580 -11.10 -40.57 -18.58
N HIS A 581 -10.34 -41.12 -19.50
CA HIS A 581 -10.62 -41.12 -20.92
C HIS A 581 -10.75 -42.52 -21.47
N SER A 582 -11.81 -42.78 -22.25
CA SER A 582 -11.99 -44.04 -22.98
C SER A 582 -12.19 -43.78 -24.47
N GLU A 583 -11.58 -44.61 -25.32
CA GLU A 583 -11.81 -44.56 -26.75
C GLU A 583 -13.21 -45.10 -27.09
N ARG A 584 -13.91 -44.43 -28.00
CA ARG A 584 -15.29 -44.78 -28.42
C ARG A 584 -15.29 -45.21 -29.88
N TYR A 585 -15.76 -46.41 -30.11
CA TYR A 585 -16.03 -46.93 -31.45
C TYR A 585 -17.50 -47.37 -31.52
N SER A 586 -18.11 -47.21 -32.72
CA SER A 586 -19.51 -47.62 -32.92
C SER A 586 -19.67 -49.12 -32.71
N MET A 587 -20.63 -49.55 -31.89
CA MET A 587 -20.96 -50.95 -31.60
C MET A 587 -19.89 -51.74 -30.84
N LEU A 588 -18.85 -51.10 -30.35
CA LEU A 588 -17.85 -51.72 -29.48
C LEU A 588 -17.94 -51.17 -28.04
N LEU A 589 -17.65 -52.00 -27.09
CA LEU A 589 -17.42 -51.58 -25.70
C LEU A 589 -16.03 -50.91 -25.58
N PRO A 590 -15.83 -50.05 -24.59
CA PRO A 590 -14.52 -49.50 -24.32
C PRO A 590 -13.49 -50.64 -24.11
N HIS A 591 -12.47 -50.62 -24.91
CA HIS A 591 -11.37 -51.62 -24.85
C HIS A 591 -10.05 -50.97 -24.45
N ARG A 592 -10.04 -49.65 -24.30
CA ARG A 592 -8.89 -48.88 -23.84
C ARG A 592 -9.36 -47.76 -22.92
N ILE A 593 -8.82 -47.71 -21.68
CA ILE A 593 -9.09 -46.70 -20.70
C ILE A 593 -7.76 -46.13 -20.23
N ARG A 594 -7.69 -44.81 -20.23
CA ARG A 594 -6.58 -44.07 -19.63
C ARG A 594 -7.12 -43.22 -18.47
N ALA A 595 -6.51 -43.34 -17.28
CA ALA A 595 -6.81 -42.46 -16.15
C ALA A 595 -5.56 -41.71 -15.71
N ILE A 596 -5.77 -40.52 -15.22
CA ILE A 596 -4.74 -39.71 -14.57
C ILE A 596 -5.04 -39.65 -13.08
N VAL A 597 -4.08 -40.09 -12.27
CA VAL A 597 -4.17 -40.04 -10.79
C VAL A 597 -3.16 -39.03 -10.27
N TYR A 598 -3.62 -38.18 -9.40
CA TYR A 598 -2.80 -37.14 -8.78
C TYR A 598 -2.67 -37.40 -7.26
N VAL A 599 -1.44 -37.45 -6.78
CA VAL A 599 -1.09 -37.64 -5.37
C VAL A 599 -0.43 -36.35 -4.88
N THR A 600 -0.95 -35.76 -3.81
CA THR A 600 -0.27 -34.63 -3.13
C THR A 600 0.12 -35.04 -1.72
N PHE A 601 1.31 -34.67 -1.25
CA PHE A 601 1.89 -35.17 0.00
C PHE A 601 2.86 -34.20 0.65
N LEU A 602 3.08 -34.34 1.95
CA LEU A 602 4.18 -33.71 2.70
C LEU A 602 5.28 -34.72 3.05
N ASN A 603 4.89 -35.98 3.28
CA ASN A 603 5.80 -37.05 3.59
C ASN A 603 6.01 -37.94 2.34
N SER A 604 7.24 -38.03 1.86
CA SER A 604 7.59 -38.82 0.67
C SER A 604 7.43 -40.31 0.91
N GLU A 605 7.67 -40.82 2.12
CA GLU A 605 7.49 -42.24 2.45
C GLU A 605 6.04 -42.70 2.29
N LEU A 606 5.08 -41.84 2.74
CA LEU A 606 3.64 -42.13 2.54
C LEU A 606 3.27 -42.09 1.06
N ALA A 607 3.88 -41.21 0.27
CA ALA A 607 3.66 -41.15 -1.15
C ALA A 607 4.25 -42.41 -1.87
N ASP A 608 5.39 -42.94 -1.39
CA ASP A 608 5.98 -44.22 -1.88
C ASP A 608 5.05 -45.40 -1.57
N GLN A 609 4.47 -45.44 -0.36
CA GLN A 609 3.48 -46.42 0.02
C GLN A 609 2.23 -46.35 -0.86
N ALA A 610 1.70 -45.15 -1.10
CA ALA A 610 0.55 -44.93 -1.97
C ALA A 610 0.84 -45.33 -3.43
N GLU A 611 2.04 -45.08 -3.94
CA GLU A 611 2.50 -45.53 -5.27
C GLU A 611 2.52 -47.08 -5.38
N ASN A 612 3.05 -47.75 -4.36
CA ASN A 612 3.09 -49.23 -4.33
C ASN A 612 1.67 -49.81 -4.30
N VAL A 613 0.80 -49.30 -3.40
CA VAL A 613 -0.59 -49.76 -3.30
C VAL A 613 -1.37 -49.43 -4.58
N LEU A 614 -1.12 -48.28 -5.22
CA LEU A 614 -1.75 -47.90 -6.49
C LEU A 614 -1.34 -48.94 -7.59
N THR A 615 -0.08 -49.33 -7.63
CA THR A 615 0.44 -50.33 -8.58
C THR A 615 -0.20 -51.69 -8.30
N GLU A 616 -0.25 -52.12 -7.03
CA GLU A 616 -0.90 -53.39 -6.65
C GLU A 616 -2.39 -53.40 -6.95
N LEU A 617 -3.10 -52.25 -6.73
CA LEU A 617 -4.53 -52.11 -7.00
C LEU A 617 -4.87 -52.37 -8.47
N PHE A 618 -3.99 -52.00 -9.36
CA PHE A 618 -4.16 -52.17 -10.80
C PHE A 618 -3.37 -53.39 -11.37
N ASP A 619 -2.76 -54.20 -10.52
CA ASP A 619 -2.23 -55.50 -10.95
C ASP A 619 -3.39 -56.41 -11.35
N PRO A 620 -3.43 -56.94 -12.60
CA PRO A 620 -4.53 -57.77 -13.05
C PRO A 620 -4.63 -59.14 -12.32
N GLY A 621 -3.62 -59.54 -11.56
CA GLY A 621 -3.60 -60.85 -10.90
C GLY A 621 -3.53 -62.03 -11.86
N GLN A 622 -3.43 -63.27 -11.34
CA GLN A 622 -3.33 -64.46 -12.17
C GLN A 622 -4.60 -64.83 -12.97
N GLU A 623 -5.76 -64.39 -12.48
CA GLU A 623 -7.06 -64.68 -13.10
C GLU A 623 -7.43 -63.73 -14.24
N ASP A 624 -6.87 -62.51 -14.26
CA ASP A 624 -7.15 -61.46 -15.25
C ASP A 624 -6.02 -61.27 -16.28
N LEU A 625 -4.86 -61.91 -16.13
CA LEU A 625 -3.64 -61.73 -16.94
C LEU A 625 -3.83 -61.98 -18.44
N ASP A 626 -4.78 -62.84 -18.80
CA ASP A 626 -5.06 -63.20 -20.22
C ASP A 626 -6.07 -62.17 -20.85
N GLU A 627 -6.74 -61.32 -20.08
CA GLU A 627 -7.80 -60.45 -20.57
C GLU A 627 -7.39 -58.98 -20.68
N PHE A 628 -6.58 -58.46 -19.73
CA PHE A 628 -6.24 -57.06 -19.68
C PHE A 628 -4.75 -56.81 -19.54
N MET A 629 -4.22 -55.88 -20.35
CA MET A 629 -2.87 -55.32 -20.19
C MET A 629 -2.98 -54.02 -19.39
N VAL A 630 -2.22 -53.90 -18.31
CA VAL A 630 -2.20 -52.73 -17.48
C VAL A 630 -0.79 -52.14 -17.46
N HIS A 631 -0.74 -50.82 -17.63
CA HIS A 631 0.50 -50.07 -17.54
C HIS A 631 0.31 -48.89 -16.60
N VAL A 632 1.03 -48.89 -15.48
CA VAL A 632 1.06 -47.77 -14.52
C VAL A 632 2.39 -47.07 -14.69
N GLU A 633 2.35 -45.81 -15.09
CA GLU A 633 3.52 -44.97 -15.34
C GLU A 633 3.49 -43.72 -14.47
N LYS A 634 4.58 -43.42 -13.75
CA LYS A 634 4.78 -42.16 -13.09
C LYS A 634 5.23 -41.11 -14.10
N LEU A 635 4.35 -40.16 -14.41
CA LEU A 635 4.57 -39.10 -15.40
C LEU A 635 5.42 -37.97 -14.84
N GLU A 636 5.10 -37.54 -13.60
CA GLU A 636 5.69 -36.36 -12.97
C GLU A 636 5.88 -36.60 -11.47
N GLU A 637 6.93 -36.00 -10.93
CA GLU A 637 7.18 -35.94 -9.49
C GLU A 637 7.73 -34.57 -9.10
N ARG A 638 7.17 -33.98 -8.06
CA ARG A 638 7.63 -32.72 -7.46
C ARG A 638 7.81 -32.93 -5.96
N PRO A 639 8.99 -32.70 -5.39
CA PRO A 639 9.20 -32.87 -3.95
C PRO A 639 8.45 -31.79 -3.16
N PRO A 640 8.10 -32.08 -1.88
CA PRO A 640 7.51 -31.09 -0.99
C PRO A 640 8.54 -30.04 -0.57
N LEU A 641 8.07 -28.82 -0.31
CA LEU A 641 8.82 -27.84 0.47
C LEU A 641 8.55 -28.11 1.96
N ASN A 642 9.56 -28.56 2.68
CA ASN A 642 9.48 -28.76 4.12
C ASN A 642 10.12 -27.62 4.90
N ARG A 643 9.62 -27.38 6.11
CA ARG A 643 10.22 -26.41 7.03
C ARG A 643 11.64 -26.79 7.38
N SER A 644 12.55 -25.81 7.43
CA SER A 644 13.92 -25.98 7.86
C SER A 644 14.38 -24.82 8.72
N ASP A 645 15.37 -25.08 9.58
CA ASP A 645 15.96 -24.03 10.44
C ASP A 645 16.63 -22.93 9.60
N MET A 646 17.19 -23.31 8.46
CA MET A 646 17.79 -22.37 7.51
C MET A 646 16.74 -21.40 6.94
N SER A 647 15.59 -21.92 6.53
CA SER A 647 14.47 -21.09 6.04
C SER A 647 13.86 -20.21 7.14
N ASN A 648 13.85 -20.67 8.38
CA ASN A 648 13.38 -19.87 9.52
C ASN A 648 14.20 -18.59 9.74
N GLN A 649 15.50 -18.60 9.45
CA GLN A 649 16.35 -17.42 9.53
C GLN A 649 15.95 -16.38 8.48
N LEU A 650 15.72 -16.81 7.23
CA LEU A 650 15.24 -15.94 6.15
C LEU A 650 13.85 -15.37 6.46
N ILE A 651 12.95 -16.19 7.00
CA ILE A 651 11.60 -15.78 7.42
C ILE A 651 11.69 -14.74 8.55
N SER A 652 12.58 -14.90 9.49
CA SER A 652 12.81 -13.93 10.57
C SER A 652 13.33 -12.60 10.03
N LYS A 653 14.27 -12.62 9.07
CA LYS A 653 14.73 -11.41 8.37
C LYS A 653 13.59 -10.68 7.64
N LEU A 654 12.74 -11.42 6.91
CA LEU A 654 11.57 -10.87 6.23
C LEU A 654 10.53 -10.30 7.21
N ARG A 655 10.35 -10.93 8.37
CA ARG A 655 9.46 -10.46 9.43
C ARG A 655 9.93 -9.12 9.99
N THR A 656 11.19 -9.02 10.39
CA THR A 656 11.78 -7.77 10.89
C THR A 656 11.64 -6.66 9.87
N LEU A 657 12.00 -6.91 8.60
CA LEU A 657 11.81 -5.94 7.52
C LEU A 657 10.34 -5.50 7.37
N SER A 658 9.40 -6.44 7.49
CA SER A 658 7.97 -6.12 7.37
C SER A 658 7.48 -5.28 8.55
N GLU A 659 7.94 -5.57 9.77
CA GLU A 659 7.63 -4.81 10.98
C GLU A 659 8.20 -3.39 10.90
N ASP A 660 9.48 -3.26 10.51
CA ASP A 660 10.16 -1.97 10.36
C ASP A 660 9.49 -1.05 9.32
N TRP A 661 8.87 -1.61 8.30
CA TRP A 661 8.25 -0.87 7.19
C TRP A 661 6.71 -0.91 7.20
N GLY A 662 6.09 -1.44 8.26
CA GLY A 662 4.63 -1.51 8.41
C GLY A 662 3.93 -2.35 7.34
N LEU A 663 4.61 -3.34 6.76
CA LEU A 663 4.04 -4.26 5.78
C LEU A 663 3.35 -5.43 6.49
N PRO A 664 2.20 -5.92 5.98
CA PRO A 664 1.58 -7.10 6.57
C PRO A 664 2.47 -8.34 6.37
N PHE A 665 2.69 -9.11 7.45
CA PHE A 665 3.51 -10.31 7.40
C PHE A 665 2.91 -11.46 8.20
N GLY A 666 3.05 -12.65 7.66
CA GLY A 666 2.73 -13.90 8.33
C GLY A 666 3.27 -15.09 7.55
N VAL A 667 3.08 -16.29 8.08
CA VAL A 667 3.55 -17.53 7.46
C VAL A 667 2.38 -18.48 7.31
N GLU A 668 2.33 -19.22 6.20
CA GLU A 668 1.32 -20.24 5.95
C GLU A 668 1.90 -21.47 5.25
N ALA A 669 1.14 -22.58 5.30
CA ALA A 669 1.41 -23.76 4.51
C ALA A 669 0.58 -23.74 3.21
N GLY A 670 1.22 -23.98 2.07
CA GLY A 670 0.58 -24.04 0.75
C GLY A 670 0.14 -25.45 0.37
N LEU A 671 -0.96 -25.54 -0.37
CA LEU A 671 -1.50 -26.82 -0.84
C LEU A 671 -0.87 -27.30 -2.17
N LEU A 672 -0.46 -26.35 -3.02
CA LEU A 672 0.04 -26.65 -4.36
C LEU A 672 1.57 -26.77 -4.34
N PRO A 673 2.16 -27.67 -5.12
CA PRO A 673 3.60 -27.75 -5.29
C PRO A 673 4.15 -26.49 -5.94
N SER A 674 5.45 -26.24 -5.75
CA SER A 674 6.15 -25.14 -6.42
C SER A 674 7.62 -25.51 -6.64
N ALA A 675 8.33 -24.66 -7.37
CA ALA A 675 9.77 -24.78 -7.57
C ALA A 675 10.59 -24.81 -6.27
N ALA A 676 10.02 -24.31 -5.17
CA ALA A 676 10.69 -24.30 -3.87
C ALA A 676 10.99 -25.70 -3.32
N GLY A 677 10.19 -26.70 -3.66
CA GLY A 677 10.44 -28.09 -3.28
C GLY A 677 11.71 -28.69 -3.91
N GLU A 678 12.18 -28.11 -5.01
CA GLU A 678 13.42 -28.55 -5.68
C GLU A 678 14.70 -28.06 -5.00
N VAL A 679 14.58 -27.13 -4.03
CA VAL A 679 15.73 -26.57 -3.32
C VAL A 679 16.07 -27.45 -2.11
N SER A 680 17.36 -27.74 -1.92
CA SER A 680 17.82 -28.51 -0.75
C SER A 680 17.46 -27.82 0.56
N THR A 681 17.12 -28.59 1.59
CA THR A 681 16.82 -28.10 2.94
C THR A 681 17.99 -27.39 3.62
N ASP A 682 19.21 -27.57 3.13
CA ASP A 682 20.43 -26.91 3.63
C ASP A 682 20.54 -25.46 3.12
N ILE A 683 19.66 -25.03 2.23
CA ILE A 683 19.65 -23.69 1.66
C ILE A 683 18.39 -22.95 2.16
N PRO A 684 18.50 -21.73 2.70
CA PRO A 684 17.35 -20.93 3.05
C PRO A 684 16.44 -20.72 1.83
N VAL A 685 15.19 -21.17 1.91
CA VAL A 685 14.21 -20.98 0.84
C VAL A 685 12.87 -20.51 1.38
N VAL A 686 12.29 -19.51 0.71
CA VAL A 686 10.95 -19.01 0.97
C VAL A 686 10.16 -18.95 -0.32
N CYS A 687 8.91 -19.39 -0.26
CA CYS A 687 7.94 -19.29 -1.34
C CYS A 687 6.83 -18.27 -0.96
N GLY A 688 5.94 -17.92 -1.90
CA GLY A 688 4.83 -17.04 -1.59
C GLY A 688 5.18 -15.54 -1.58
N LEU A 689 6.30 -15.14 -2.23
CA LEU A 689 6.58 -13.74 -2.49
C LEU A 689 5.89 -13.21 -3.75
N GLY A 690 5.12 -14.00 -4.46
CA GLY A 690 4.07 -13.52 -5.36
C GLY A 690 2.83 -13.08 -4.57
N PRO A 691 1.96 -12.21 -5.14
CA PRO A 691 0.72 -11.77 -4.49
C PRO A 691 -0.23 -12.92 -4.18
N ALA A 692 -1.02 -12.81 -3.10
CA ALA A 692 -2.04 -13.80 -2.77
C ALA A 692 -3.03 -13.98 -3.92
N SER A 693 -3.40 -15.21 -4.18
CA SER A 693 -4.18 -15.60 -5.35
C SER A 693 -5.43 -16.40 -5.03
N ARG A 694 -6.38 -16.38 -5.96
CA ARG A 694 -7.56 -17.26 -5.98
C ARG A 694 -7.66 -17.94 -7.33
N ASP A 695 -8.29 -19.12 -7.33
CA ASP A 695 -8.66 -19.87 -8.53
C ASP A 695 -7.51 -20.07 -9.51
N MET A 696 -6.29 -20.26 -8.99
CA MET A 696 -5.08 -20.45 -9.79
C MET A 696 -5.24 -21.65 -10.74
N TYR A 697 -4.70 -21.53 -11.94
CA TYR A 697 -4.84 -22.49 -13.05
C TYR A 697 -6.25 -22.63 -13.63
N THR A 698 -7.16 -21.70 -13.31
CA THR A 698 -8.51 -21.65 -13.89
C THR A 698 -8.73 -20.37 -14.71
N PRO A 699 -9.80 -20.28 -15.52
CA PRO A 699 -10.18 -19.03 -16.21
C PRO A 699 -10.55 -17.86 -15.30
N HIS A 700 -10.69 -18.11 -14.00
CA HIS A 700 -11.06 -17.11 -12.97
C HIS A 700 -9.87 -16.69 -12.12
N GLU A 701 -8.67 -17.09 -12.52
CA GLU A 701 -7.43 -16.80 -11.82
C GLU A 701 -7.28 -15.31 -11.52
N SER A 702 -6.95 -14.99 -10.28
CA SER A 702 -6.84 -13.61 -9.82
C SER A 702 -5.83 -13.45 -8.70
N ILE A 703 -5.32 -12.22 -8.55
CA ILE A 703 -4.42 -11.82 -7.46
C ILE A 703 -5.00 -10.65 -6.68
N HIS A 704 -4.66 -10.57 -5.40
CA HIS A 704 -5.06 -9.46 -4.55
C HIS A 704 -4.27 -8.19 -4.94
N ARG A 705 -5.00 -7.12 -5.26
CA ARG A 705 -4.44 -5.90 -5.88
C ARG A 705 -3.40 -5.19 -5.02
N SER A 706 -3.67 -5.01 -3.72
CA SER A 706 -2.73 -4.34 -2.82
C SER A 706 -1.45 -5.14 -2.60
N GLU A 707 -1.51 -6.46 -2.67
CA GLU A 707 -0.36 -7.32 -2.46
C GLU A 707 0.66 -7.28 -3.59
N LEU A 708 0.24 -6.94 -4.79
CA LEU A 708 1.20 -6.76 -5.88
C LEU A 708 2.27 -5.73 -5.50
N LEU A 709 1.86 -4.60 -4.90
CA LEU A 709 2.79 -3.60 -4.39
C LEU A 709 3.50 -4.06 -3.12
N GLN A 710 2.79 -4.63 -2.14
CA GLN A 710 3.35 -5.04 -0.85
C GLN A 710 4.44 -6.10 -1.02
N LYS A 711 4.22 -7.11 -1.87
CA LYS A 711 5.22 -8.15 -2.16
C LYS A 711 6.40 -7.61 -2.95
N THR A 712 6.17 -6.70 -3.89
CA THR A 712 7.25 -6.00 -4.60
C THR A 712 8.10 -5.17 -3.64
N LEU A 713 7.48 -4.45 -2.72
CA LEU A 713 8.19 -3.68 -1.68
C LEU A 713 9.02 -4.60 -0.78
N LEU A 714 8.44 -5.66 -0.25
CA LEU A 714 9.14 -6.60 0.62
C LEU A 714 10.36 -7.23 -0.07
N LEU A 715 10.19 -7.65 -1.34
CA LEU A 715 11.29 -8.17 -2.15
C LEU A 715 12.38 -7.11 -2.36
N THR A 716 12.01 -5.90 -2.71
CA THR A 716 12.94 -4.79 -2.94
C THR A 716 13.73 -4.43 -1.69
N LEU A 717 13.05 -4.30 -0.54
CA LEU A 717 13.69 -3.99 0.74
C LEU A 717 14.68 -5.07 1.17
N LEU A 718 14.34 -6.35 0.95
CA LEU A 718 15.25 -7.45 1.21
C LEU A 718 16.52 -7.33 0.37
N LEU A 719 16.38 -7.08 -0.94
CA LEU A 719 17.49 -6.96 -1.88
C LEU A 719 18.34 -5.68 -1.68
N CYS A 720 17.72 -4.57 -1.25
CA CYS A 720 18.45 -3.35 -0.89
C CYS A 720 19.30 -3.50 0.37
N GLY A 721 18.94 -4.40 1.27
CA GLY A 721 19.66 -4.67 2.52
C GLY A 721 20.84 -5.64 2.37
N GLU A 722 21.02 -6.19 1.19
CA GLU A 722 22.15 -7.04 0.78
C GLU A 722 23.22 -6.21 0.07
#